data_9001cbf2cbb77b4ecc93e30c6eda6887
#
_entry.id   9001cbf2cbb77b4ecc93e30c6eda6887
#
_cell.length_a   1.000
_cell.length_b   1.000
_cell.length_c   1.000
_cell.angle_alpha   90.00
_cell.angle_beta   90.00
_cell.angle_gamma   90.00
#
_symmetry.space_group_name_H-M   'P 1'
#
loop_
_entity.id
_entity.type
_entity.pdbx_description
1 polymer ?
#
loop_
_entity_poly.entity_id
_entity_poly.type
_entity_poly.pdbx_seq_one_letter_code
_entity_poly.pdbx_strand_id
1 'polypeptide(L)'
;MSGIIGLWNPDGRPAAVEEIVRMGHAISHRGLHATPPLVDGPVALGYLHLEVRSKPLPVVQPFADAETGLAIVVDGRIDNRDDLLPALQSRGLAPRGVSDAELILRAYRLWGLETPRRLLGDFAFAIWDSRNRRFFCARDQLGVRPFLYYFARNSLFAFASEIKAIIALHRVPRRLNEFRLADYLVNELDREDTVGTFYEGVLRLPGGYCLMAQPDSLKVWDYWKLIPREGAPYRSLQECAEAFRAVFMPAVSSRIRDTAGVACALSGGLDSSSVVAAARELSGGAAHARLPTFSLVDPAGQQALGMIRSVVEQGGIDSHLIRPEDVTAANYDLTGLILNSDQPFEVEGFFDWITYRSARQHGCRVLLDGIDGDQMNPHPNYLSSLIRRGRWLAAMRNAQCLAREWEDPLWRILAADGLLPIFPRPLLALAKLKRAILPPPPDTSIALIHDDLARQTHVTERCILRRQALRHAARDPFLLHSLGFTSGLVSFAFEGLGLKASLLGLELRHPFADRRVAEFLISLPLQWKGDFPASKTIMRSAMSGLLPESLLRQRRLPHPGPAFHARILACHAEWLNQGLQKALQSLEGYVKLNRLAELYRVFISEKQADAGFALWNVAVLAHWMETKGMGDRNYGRIDEISAAQEGVFPPGPD
;
A
#
# COMPACT_ATOMS: atom_id res chain seq x y z
N MET A 1 3.58 -9.58 -10.26
CA MET A 1 4.69 -8.61 -10.18
C MET A 1 5.98 -9.40 -10.20
N SER A 2 6.97 -8.98 -10.99
CA SER A 2 8.29 -9.62 -11.03
C SER A 2 8.99 -9.54 -9.67
N GLY A 3 10.11 -10.24 -9.49
CA GLY A 3 10.89 -10.21 -8.26
C GLY A 3 12.37 -9.96 -8.52
N ILE A 4 13.00 -9.14 -7.70
CA ILE A 4 14.45 -8.92 -7.68
C ILE A 4 15.02 -9.39 -6.37
N ILE A 5 16.22 -9.97 -6.44
CA ILE A 5 17.01 -10.41 -5.30
C ILE A 5 18.49 -10.14 -5.55
N GLY A 6 19.24 -9.93 -4.50
CA GLY A 6 20.68 -9.81 -4.60
C GLY A 6 21.35 -9.92 -3.25
N LEU A 7 22.60 -10.34 -3.29
CA LEU A 7 23.48 -10.37 -2.12
C LEU A 7 24.90 -9.94 -2.52
N TRP A 8 25.60 -9.37 -1.56
CA TRP A 8 26.99 -8.98 -1.66
C TRP A 8 27.74 -9.28 -0.35
N ASN A 9 28.91 -9.86 -0.47
CA ASN A 9 29.84 -10.11 0.61
C ASN A 9 30.96 -9.04 0.57
N PRO A 10 30.84 -7.93 1.30
CA PRO A 10 31.85 -6.86 1.29
C PRO A 10 33.24 -7.30 1.74
N ASP A 11 33.33 -8.38 2.54
CA ASP A 11 34.58 -9.01 2.98
C ASP A 11 35.35 -9.75 1.86
N GLY A 12 34.75 -9.81 0.65
CA GLY A 12 35.37 -10.42 -0.52
C GLY A 12 35.12 -11.93 -0.67
N ARG A 13 34.41 -12.58 0.26
CA ARG A 13 34.02 -13.99 0.09
C ARG A 13 33.17 -14.16 -1.16
N PRO A 14 33.40 -15.19 -1.98
CA PRO A 14 32.55 -15.46 -3.13
C PRO A 14 31.07 -15.60 -2.70
N ALA A 15 30.16 -15.09 -3.53
CA ALA A 15 28.74 -15.31 -3.35
C ALA A 15 28.41 -16.77 -3.72
N ALA A 16 27.73 -17.48 -2.82
CA ALA A 16 27.30 -18.83 -3.10
C ALA A 16 26.03 -18.86 -3.97
N VAL A 17 26.07 -19.65 -5.04
CA VAL A 17 24.92 -19.81 -5.95
C VAL A 17 23.71 -20.35 -5.20
N GLU A 18 23.93 -21.22 -4.23
CA GLU A 18 22.88 -21.82 -3.40
C GLU A 18 22.14 -20.77 -2.56
N GLU A 19 22.83 -19.69 -2.11
CA GLU A 19 22.19 -18.61 -1.35
C GLU A 19 21.23 -17.81 -2.24
N ILE A 20 21.65 -17.40 -3.44
CA ILE A 20 20.77 -16.64 -4.36
C ILE A 20 19.62 -17.50 -4.89
N VAL A 21 19.85 -18.78 -5.15
CA VAL A 21 18.79 -19.73 -5.54
C VAL A 21 17.78 -19.91 -4.40
N ARG A 22 18.22 -20.02 -3.15
CA ARG A 22 17.34 -20.10 -1.97
C ARG A 22 16.50 -18.85 -1.81
N MET A 23 17.09 -17.66 -2.00
CA MET A 23 16.35 -16.40 -2.02
C MET A 23 15.26 -16.41 -3.10
N GLY A 24 15.60 -16.87 -4.31
CA GLY A 24 14.66 -16.99 -5.44
C GLY A 24 13.51 -17.96 -5.16
N HIS A 25 13.80 -19.12 -4.59
CA HIS A 25 12.77 -20.10 -4.22
C HIS A 25 11.77 -19.52 -3.20
N ALA A 26 12.23 -18.73 -2.25
CA ALA A 26 11.36 -18.10 -1.25
C ALA A 26 10.30 -17.17 -1.85
N ILE A 27 10.55 -16.61 -3.03
CA ILE A 27 9.62 -15.70 -3.74
C ILE A 27 9.27 -16.21 -5.15
N SER A 28 9.28 -17.53 -5.36
CA SER A 28 9.01 -18.17 -6.67
C SER A 28 7.65 -17.81 -7.27
N HIS A 29 6.65 -17.44 -6.45
CA HIS A 29 5.35 -16.96 -6.91
C HIS A 29 5.42 -15.63 -7.69
N ARG A 30 6.52 -14.85 -7.57
CA ARG A 30 6.69 -13.60 -8.32
C ARG A 30 7.05 -13.80 -9.79
N GLY A 31 7.42 -15.00 -10.18
CA GLY A 31 7.71 -15.28 -11.59
C GLY A 31 7.81 -16.77 -11.85
N LEU A 32 7.11 -17.23 -12.88
CA LEU A 32 7.13 -18.63 -13.31
C LEU A 32 8.50 -19.05 -13.90
N HIS A 33 9.30 -18.08 -14.30
CA HIS A 33 10.62 -18.30 -14.91
C HIS A 33 11.68 -17.51 -14.15
N ALA A 34 12.48 -18.21 -13.35
CA ALA A 34 13.72 -17.66 -12.83
C ALA A 34 14.76 -17.61 -13.97
N THR A 35 15.34 -16.45 -14.19
CA THR A 35 16.50 -16.35 -15.08
C THR A 35 17.75 -16.85 -14.35
N PRO A 36 18.77 -17.36 -15.08
CA PRO A 36 20.04 -17.71 -14.43
C PRO A 36 20.57 -16.52 -13.62
N PRO A 37 20.99 -16.74 -12.39
CA PRO A 37 21.57 -15.67 -11.58
C PRO A 37 22.90 -15.20 -12.19
N LEU A 38 23.17 -13.91 -12.09
CA LEU A 38 24.51 -13.36 -12.33
C LEU A 38 25.31 -13.50 -11.04
N VAL A 39 26.43 -14.22 -11.10
CA VAL A 39 27.39 -14.31 -9.99
C VAL A 39 28.73 -13.74 -10.47
N ASP A 40 29.22 -12.70 -9.77
CA ASP A 40 30.46 -12.00 -10.05
C ASP A 40 31.25 -11.85 -8.74
N GLY A 41 32.16 -12.79 -8.48
CA GLY A 41 32.95 -12.83 -7.26
C GLY A 41 32.10 -12.79 -5.99
N PRO A 42 32.14 -11.69 -5.20
CA PRO A 42 31.39 -11.58 -3.96
C PRO A 42 29.92 -11.20 -4.13
N VAL A 43 29.43 -11.01 -5.36
CA VAL A 43 28.08 -10.52 -5.66
C VAL A 43 27.28 -11.57 -6.39
N ALA A 44 26.00 -11.71 -6.03
CA ALA A 44 25.02 -12.45 -6.80
C ALA A 44 23.73 -11.62 -6.98
N LEU A 45 23.19 -11.61 -8.22
CA LEU A 45 21.94 -10.97 -8.59
C LEU A 45 21.00 -12.00 -9.19
N GLY A 46 19.72 -11.91 -8.90
CA GLY A 46 18.69 -12.76 -9.47
C GLY A 46 17.42 -11.99 -9.83
N TYR A 47 16.70 -12.52 -10.80
CA TYR A 47 15.45 -11.96 -11.31
C TYR A 47 14.42 -13.05 -11.54
N LEU A 48 13.20 -12.82 -11.09
CA LEU A 48 12.04 -13.66 -11.31
C LEU A 48 11.07 -12.91 -12.21
N HIS A 49 10.78 -13.47 -13.37
CA HIS A 49 10.00 -12.80 -14.41
C HIS A 49 8.51 -13.17 -14.37
N LEU A 50 7.65 -12.17 -14.27
CA LEU A 50 6.21 -12.29 -14.54
C LEU A 50 5.91 -11.70 -15.92
N GLU A 51 5.51 -12.54 -16.87
CA GLU A 51 5.17 -12.10 -18.22
C GLU A 51 3.76 -11.51 -18.27
N VAL A 52 3.68 -10.22 -18.55
CA VAL A 52 2.42 -9.48 -18.68
C VAL A 52 2.29 -8.75 -20.02
N ARG A 53 3.31 -8.84 -20.87
CA ARG A 53 3.30 -8.17 -22.18
C ARG A 53 2.42 -8.91 -23.18
N SER A 54 1.81 -8.16 -24.10
CA SER A 54 1.05 -8.72 -25.22
C SER A 54 1.95 -9.49 -26.21
N LYS A 55 3.18 -9.02 -26.37
CA LYS A 55 4.24 -9.69 -27.13
C LYS A 55 5.41 -9.99 -26.18
N PRO A 56 5.62 -11.26 -25.80
CA PRO A 56 6.75 -11.64 -24.96
C PRO A 56 8.06 -11.21 -25.62
N LEU A 57 8.95 -10.65 -24.83
CA LEU A 57 10.29 -10.27 -25.24
C LEU A 57 11.31 -11.14 -24.52
N PRO A 58 12.49 -11.40 -25.12
CA PRO A 58 13.56 -12.09 -24.40
C PRO A 58 13.86 -11.35 -23.08
N VAL A 59 13.84 -12.08 -21.99
CA VAL A 59 14.16 -11.54 -20.66
C VAL A 59 15.68 -11.45 -20.54
N VAL A 60 16.18 -10.22 -20.45
CA VAL A 60 17.62 -9.93 -20.31
C VAL A 60 17.83 -9.31 -18.92
N GLN A 61 17.60 -10.10 -17.88
CA GLN A 61 17.89 -9.72 -16.51
C GLN A 61 18.37 -10.94 -15.71
N PRO A 62 19.37 -10.77 -14.82
CA PRO A 62 20.16 -9.55 -14.59
C PRO A 62 20.87 -9.05 -15.85
N PHE A 63 20.85 -7.73 -16.09
CA PHE A 63 21.54 -7.14 -17.24
C PHE A 63 22.92 -6.63 -16.82
N ALA A 64 23.97 -7.11 -17.50
CA ALA A 64 25.35 -6.69 -17.23
C ALA A 64 25.97 -6.03 -18.47
N ASP A 65 26.70 -4.95 -18.24
CA ASP A 65 27.52 -4.25 -19.23
C ASP A 65 29.01 -4.47 -18.90
N ALA A 66 29.61 -5.43 -19.57
CA ALA A 66 31.00 -5.82 -19.34
C ALA A 66 32.00 -4.66 -19.59
N GLU A 67 31.68 -3.73 -20.50
CA GLU A 67 32.57 -2.59 -20.83
C GLU A 67 32.70 -1.65 -19.61
N THR A 68 31.60 -1.46 -18.89
CA THR A 68 31.55 -0.52 -17.75
C THR A 68 31.75 -1.18 -16.38
N GLY A 69 31.56 -2.50 -16.27
CA GLY A 69 31.55 -3.22 -15.02
C GLY A 69 30.28 -2.96 -14.19
N LEU A 70 29.20 -2.56 -14.84
CA LEU A 70 27.90 -2.31 -14.22
C LEU A 70 26.96 -3.48 -14.47
N ALA A 71 26.20 -3.87 -13.46
CA ALA A 71 25.10 -4.82 -13.59
C ALA A 71 23.86 -4.32 -12.88
N ILE A 72 22.66 -4.66 -13.37
CA ILE A 72 21.39 -4.19 -12.82
C ILE A 72 20.35 -5.29 -12.78
N VAL A 73 19.49 -5.23 -11.73
CA VAL A 73 18.18 -5.89 -11.69
C VAL A 73 17.09 -4.85 -11.41
N VAL A 74 15.94 -5.05 -12.05
CA VAL A 74 14.80 -4.12 -11.96
C VAL A 74 13.49 -4.90 -11.85
N ASP A 75 12.66 -4.59 -10.84
CA ASP A 75 11.22 -4.87 -10.84
C ASP A 75 10.48 -3.57 -11.18
N GLY A 76 9.77 -3.53 -12.32
CA GLY A 76 8.99 -2.37 -12.69
C GLY A 76 8.90 -2.09 -14.18
N ARG A 77 8.45 -0.87 -14.49
CA ARG A 77 8.36 -0.32 -15.85
C ARG A 77 8.72 1.16 -15.84
N ILE A 78 9.23 1.64 -16.97
CA ILE A 78 9.53 3.06 -17.19
C ILE A 78 8.55 3.64 -18.22
N ASP A 79 7.78 4.64 -17.79
CA ASP A 79 6.67 5.20 -18.55
C ASP A 79 7.10 6.34 -19.48
N ASN A 80 8.21 7.03 -19.16
CA ASN A 80 8.74 8.15 -19.96
C ASN A 80 9.96 7.79 -20.81
N ARG A 81 9.98 6.57 -21.32
CA ARG A 81 11.08 6.08 -22.19
C ARG A 81 11.38 7.05 -23.32
N ASP A 82 10.33 7.54 -23.98
CA ASP A 82 10.44 8.43 -25.14
C ASP A 82 11.07 9.79 -24.79
N ASP A 83 10.91 10.26 -23.55
CA ASP A 83 11.54 11.49 -23.04
C ASP A 83 13.04 11.31 -22.76
N LEU A 84 13.46 10.09 -22.41
CA LEU A 84 14.85 9.78 -22.04
C LEU A 84 15.72 9.48 -23.26
N LEU A 85 15.16 8.86 -24.29
CA LEU A 85 15.90 8.39 -25.47
C LEU A 85 16.68 9.50 -26.20
N PRO A 86 16.15 10.71 -26.47
CA PRO A 86 16.88 11.76 -27.17
C PRO A 86 18.17 12.17 -26.46
N ALA A 87 18.12 12.30 -25.13
CA ALA A 87 19.30 12.66 -24.32
C ALA A 87 20.34 11.53 -24.30
N LEU A 88 19.91 10.26 -24.28
CA LEU A 88 20.81 9.12 -24.34
C LEU A 88 21.44 8.99 -25.73
N GLN A 89 20.67 9.18 -26.80
CA GLN A 89 21.12 9.12 -28.18
C GLN A 89 22.18 10.18 -28.48
N SER A 90 21.97 11.42 -28.03
CA SER A 90 22.91 12.52 -28.21
C SER A 90 24.30 12.29 -27.61
N ARG A 91 24.40 11.32 -26.67
CA ARG A 91 25.64 10.92 -25.98
C ARG A 91 26.16 9.54 -26.40
N GLY A 92 25.57 8.93 -27.41
CA GLY A 92 25.95 7.58 -27.87
C GLY A 92 25.60 6.47 -26.86
N LEU A 93 24.67 6.75 -25.95
CA LEU A 93 24.24 5.82 -24.89
C LEU A 93 22.84 5.22 -25.15
N ALA A 94 22.38 5.25 -26.41
CA ALA A 94 21.09 4.63 -26.75
C ALA A 94 21.07 3.16 -26.35
N PRO A 95 20.00 2.68 -25.69
CA PRO A 95 19.85 1.25 -25.42
C PRO A 95 19.72 0.48 -26.76
N ARG A 96 20.32 -0.70 -26.81
CA ARG A 96 20.27 -1.58 -27.98
C ARG A 96 18.94 -2.33 -28.09
N GLY A 97 18.21 -2.42 -26.98
CA GLY A 97 16.94 -3.13 -26.89
C GLY A 97 15.82 -2.30 -26.26
N VAL A 98 14.71 -2.97 -26.00
CA VAL A 98 13.51 -2.38 -25.35
C VAL A 98 13.46 -2.63 -23.85
N SER A 99 14.51 -3.22 -23.27
CA SER A 99 14.58 -3.53 -21.83
C SER A 99 14.66 -2.25 -20.98
N ASP A 100 13.84 -2.16 -19.94
CA ASP A 100 13.91 -1.06 -18.96
C ASP A 100 15.19 -1.16 -18.10
N ALA A 101 15.72 -2.36 -17.88
CA ALA A 101 16.99 -2.55 -17.17
C ALA A 101 18.16 -1.91 -17.94
N GLU A 102 18.26 -2.15 -19.24
CA GLU A 102 19.28 -1.49 -20.06
C GLU A 102 19.06 0.03 -20.10
N LEU A 103 17.83 0.49 -20.28
CA LEU A 103 17.51 1.92 -20.29
C LEU A 103 17.97 2.61 -19.00
N ILE A 104 17.66 2.05 -17.83
CA ILE A 104 18.08 2.59 -16.54
C ILE A 104 19.60 2.58 -16.40
N LEU A 105 20.26 1.51 -16.83
CA LEU A 105 21.73 1.43 -16.76
C LEU A 105 22.40 2.48 -17.65
N ARG A 106 21.89 2.71 -18.88
CA ARG A 106 22.36 3.79 -19.77
C ARG A 106 22.08 5.17 -19.19
N ALA A 107 20.93 5.36 -18.56
CA ALA A 107 20.58 6.57 -17.82
C ALA A 107 21.54 6.82 -16.64
N TYR A 108 21.88 5.77 -15.88
CA TYR A 108 22.85 5.85 -14.79
C TYR A 108 24.26 6.24 -15.29
N ARG A 109 24.67 5.75 -16.43
CA ARG A 109 25.95 6.19 -17.06
C ARG A 109 25.94 7.67 -17.42
N LEU A 110 24.79 8.23 -17.80
CA LEU A 110 24.68 9.64 -18.19
C LEU A 110 24.50 10.57 -16.98
N TRP A 111 23.63 10.20 -16.03
CA TRP A 111 23.19 11.10 -14.95
C TRP A 111 23.63 10.65 -13.54
N GLY A 112 24.27 9.49 -13.42
CA GLY A 112 24.72 8.98 -12.13
C GLY A 112 23.59 8.88 -11.12
N LEU A 113 23.81 9.43 -9.93
CA LEU A 113 22.85 9.39 -8.81
C LEU A 113 21.57 10.20 -9.05
N GLU A 114 21.56 11.08 -10.06
CA GLU A 114 20.37 11.86 -10.45
C GLU A 114 19.40 11.08 -11.34
N THR A 115 19.76 9.86 -11.73
CA THR A 115 18.92 9.01 -12.61
C THR A 115 17.49 8.85 -12.09
N PRO A 116 17.22 8.49 -10.82
CA PRO A 116 15.85 8.24 -10.36
C PRO A 116 14.94 9.46 -10.43
N ARG A 117 15.49 10.68 -10.36
CA ARG A 117 14.71 11.92 -10.55
C ARG A 117 14.12 12.07 -11.94
N ARG A 118 14.80 11.49 -12.95
CA ARG A 118 14.42 11.59 -14.37
C ARG A 118 13.49 10.48 -14.80
N LEU A 119 13.40 9.40 -14.02
CA LEU A 119 12.53 8.27 -14.32
C LEU A 119 11.09 8.59 -13.89
N LEU A 120 10.15 8.19 -14.74
CA LEU A 120 8.73 8.14 -14.44
C LEU A 120 8.26 6.70 -14.62
N GLY A 121 7.52 6.18 -13.68
CA GLY A 121 7.02 4.80 -13.67
C GLY A 121 7.05 4.19 -12.28
N ASP A 122 6.66 2.93 -12.19
CA ASP A 122 6.71 2.15 -10.95
C ASP A 122 7.96 1.26 -11.01
N PHE A 123 8.95 1.48 -10.15
CA PHE A 123 10.21 0.75 -10.22
C PHE A 123 10.90 0.56 -8.87
N ALA A 124 11.59 -0.57 -8.76
CA ALA A 124 12.62 -0.78 -7.75
C ALA A 124 13.83 -1.41 -8.45
N PHE A 125 15.02 -0.85 -8.31
CA PHE A 125 16.21 -1.38 -8.94
C PHE A 125 17.44 -1.37 -8.04
N ALA A 126 18.39 -2.25 -8.36
CA ALA A 126 19.72 -2.29 -7.78
C ALA A 126 20.78 -2.38 -8.87
N ILE A 127 21.73 -1.44 -8.86
CA ILE A 127 22.90 -1.39 -9.76
C ILE A 127 24.13 -1.77 -8.95
N TRP A 128 24.84 -2.82 -9.38
CA TRP A 128 26.17 -3.15 -8.93
C TRP A 128 27.20 -2.40 -9.77
N ASP A 129 28.12 -1.68 -9.11
CA ASP A 129 29.26 -1.00 -9.72
C ASP A 129 30.54 -1.72 -9.24
N SER A 130 31.04 -2.65 -10.03
CA SER A 130 32.19 -3.51 -9.66
C SER A 130 33.48 -2.71 -9.52
N ARG A 131 33.64 -1.63 -10.29
CA ARG A 131 34.85 -0.79 -10.24
C ARG A 131 34.94 0.00 -8.93
N ASN A 132 33.80 0.50 -8.43
CA ASN A 132 33.71 1.26 -7.20
C ASN A 132 33.29 0.40 -6.00
N ARG A 133 33.07 -0.90 -6.20
CA ARG A 133 32.65 -1.85 -5.16
C ARG A 133 31.47 -1.32 -4.32
N ARG A 134 30.38 -0.99 -5.01
CA ARG A 134 29.20 -0.43 -4.35
C ARG A 134 27.90 -0.83 -5.06
N PHE A 135 26.82 -0.87 -4.29
CA PHE A 135 25.47 -0.89 -4.83
C PHE A 135 24.85 0.50 -4.80
N PHE A 136 24.18 0.87 -5.89
CA PHE A 136 23.25 1.98 -5.94
C PHE A 136 21.84 1.44 -6.20
N CYS A 137 20.93 1.70 -5.26
CA CYS A 137 19.55 1.24 -5.34
C CYS A 137 18.60 2.43 -5.29
N ALA A 138 17.43 2.29 -5.93
CA ALA A 138 16.38 3.30 -5.85
C ALA A 138 15.00 2.64 -5.93
N ARG A 139 14.03 3.28 -5.28
CA ARG A 139 12.62 2.92 -5.30
C ARG A 139 11.81 4.07 -5.89
N ASP A 140 10.75 3.77 -6.65
CA ASP A 140 9.90 4.78 -7.27
C ASP A 140 9.33 5.79 -6.27
N GLN A 141 8.80 6.90 -6.78
CA GLN A 141 8.44 8.07 -6.01
C GLN A 141 7.41 7.77 -4.90
N LEU A 142 6.43 6.93 -5.17
CA LEU A 142 5.36 6.60 -4.22
C LEU A 142 5.55 5.23 -3.56
N GLY A 143 6.60 4.50 -3.93
CA GLY A 143 6.93 3.21 -3.35
C GLY A 143 5.98 2.08 -3.78
N VAL A 144 5.48 2.14 -5.01
CA VAL A 144 4.59 1.11 -5.58
C VAL A 144 5.30 -0.24 -5.70
N ARG A 145 6.59 -0.24 -6.12
CA ARG A 145 7.39 -1.46 -6.15
C ARG A 145 8.14 -1.64 -4.83
N PRO A 146 8.12 -2.83 -4.22
CA PRO A 146 8.81 -3.07 -2.96
C PRO A 146 10.33 -3.15 -3.15
N PHE A 147 11.07 -2.63 -2.17
CA PHE A 147 12.51 -2.81 -2.02
C PHE A 147 12.87 -2.95 -0.55
N LEU A 148 13.22 -4.17 -0.15
CA LEU A 148 13.64 -4.50 1.22
C LEU A 148 15.14 -4.76 1.20
N TYR A 149 15.83 -4.47 2.32
CA TYR A 149 17.26 -4.70 2.43
C TYR A 149 17.71 -5.05 3.85
N TYR A 150 18.82 -5.72 3.93
CA TYR A 150 19.58 -5.99 5.16
C TYR A 150 21.02 -5.58 4.96
N PHE A 151 21.62 -4.93 5.95
CA PHE A 151 23.00 -4.50 5.91
C PHE A 151 23.73 -4.83 7.22
N ALA A 152 24.74 -5.68 7.11
CA ALA A 152 25.71 -5.94 8.17
C ALA A 152 27.09 -5.47 7.70
N ARG A 153 27.62 -4.45 8.37
CA ARG A 153 28.87 -3.77 8.03
C ARG A 153 29.99 -4.77 7.77
N ASN A 154 30.72 -4.62 6.66
CA ASN A 154 31.82 -5.49 6.22
C ASN A 154 31.48 -6.99 6.13
N SER A 155 30.22 -7.38 6.12
CA SER A 155 29.81 -8.78 6.16
C SER A 155 28.78 -9.14 5.08
N LEU A 156 27.65 -8.43 5.04
CA LEU A 156 26.56 -8.74 4.13
C LEU A 156 25.75 -7.50 3.77
N PHE A 157 25.53 -7.28 2.49
CA PHE A 157 24.40 -6.52 1.98
C PHE A 157 23.49 -7.47 1.20
N ALA A 158 22.21 -7.50 1.53
CA ALA A 158 21.22 -8.28 0.82
C ALA A 158 19.96 -7.43 0.54
N PHE A 159 19.33 -7.64 -0.59
CA PHE A 159 18.08 -6.98 -0.94
C PHE A 159 17.12 -7.92 -1.67
N ALA A 160 15.83 -7.62 -1.57
CA ALA A 160 14.80 -8.40 -2.26
C ALA A 160 13.50 -7.61 -2.42
N SER A 161 12.61 -8.11 -3.27
CA SER A 161 11.22 -7.63 -3.37
C SER A 161 10.36 -8.07 -2.17
N GLU A 162 10.75 -9.09 -1.40
CA GLU A 162 10.04 -9.59 -0.21
C GLU A 162 11.00 -9.99 0.90
N ILE A 163 10.54 -9.82 2.16
CA ILE A 163 11.35 -10.10 3.37
C ILE A 163 11.80 -11.56 3.41
N LYS A 164 10.91 -12.50 3.06
CA LYS A 164 11.20 -13.94 3.14
C LYS A 164 12.39 -14.36 2.29
N ALA A 165 12.71 -13.65 1.20
CA ALA A 165 13.90 -13.91 0.43
C ALA A 165 15.18 -13.52 1.21
N ILE A 166 15.15 -12.42 1.95
CA ILE A 166 16.29 -11.95 2.76
C ILE A 166 16.51 -12.88 3.94
N ILE A 167 15.47 -13.25 4.68
CA ILE A 167 15.57 -14.15 5.84
C ILE A 167 15.79 -15.61 5.45
N ALA A 168 15.71 -15.97 4.17
CA ALA A 168 16.17 -17.26 3.67
C ALA A 168 17.70 -17.42 3.77
N LEU A 169 18.44 -16.31 3.89
CA LEU A 169 19.86 -16.33 4.18
C LEU A 169 20.09 -16.66 5.66
N HIS A 170 20.82 -17.72 5.96
CA HIS A 170 21.08 -18.17 7.34
C HIS A 170 21.84 -17.14 8.20
N ARG A 171 22.52 -16.20 7.55
CA ARG A 171 23.28 -15.12 8.20
C ARG A 171 22.40 -13.94 8.64
N VAL A 172 21.15 -13.89 8.20
CA VAL A 172 20.20 -12.84 8.58
C VAL A 172 19.42 -13.31 9.80
N PRO A 173 19.45 -12.56 10.91
CA PRO A 173 18.71 -12.93 12.12
C PRO A 173 17.18 -12.92 11.86
N ARG A 174 16.49 -13.93 12.41
CA ARG A 174 15.03 -14.02 12.35
C ARG A 174 14.41 -13.55 13.67
N ARG A 175 14.82 -12.37 14.14
CA ARG A 175 14.30 -11.80 15.38
C ARG A 175 13.10 -10.90 15.10
N LEU A 176 12.09 -11.01 15.96
CA LEU A 176 10.90 -10.16 15.90
C LEU A 176 11.27 -8.72 16.28
N ASN A 177 10.83 -7.77 15.48
CA ASN A 177 10.90 -6.35 15.79
C ASN A 177 9.72 -5.96 16.69
N GLU A 178 9.95 -5.87 18.00
CA GLU A 178 8.92 -5.57 18.98
C GLU A 178 8.31 -4.16 18.82
N PHE A 179 9.08 -3.20 18.29
CA PHE A 179 8.53 -1.88 17.96
C PHE A 179 7.49 -1.96 16.86
N ARG A 180 7.76 -2.73 15.80
CA ARG A 180 6.79 -2.91 14.71
C ARG A 180 5.58 -3.74 15.14
N LEU A 181 5.79 -4.73 16.02
CA LEU A 181 4.70 -5.48 16.63
C LEU A 181 3.79 -4.56 17.47
N ALA A 182 4.38 -3.67 18.28
CA ALA A 182 3.60 -2.70 19.05
C ALA A 182 2.82 -1.75 18.16
N ASP A 183 3.38 -1.31 17.04
CA ASP A 183 2.71 -0.48 16.04
C ASP A 183 1.49 -1.20 15.44
N TYR A 184 1.64 -2.46 15.06
CA TYR A 184 0.54 -3.27 14.53
C TYR A 184 -0.60 -3.46 15.53
N LEU A 185 -0.27 -3.66 16.82
CA LEU A 185 -1.26 -3.80 17.89
C LEU A 185 -1.96 -2.47 18.23
N VAL A 186 -1.34 -1.34 17.89
CA VAL A 186 -1.87 0.00 18.16
C VAL A 186 -2.11 0.71 16.83
N ASN A 187 -3.33 0.61 16.31
CA ASN A 187 -3.72 1.14 14.99
C ASN A 187 -3.25 2.58 14.74
N GLU A 188 -3.19 3.39 15.79
CA GLU A 188 -2.69 4.77 15.69
C GLU A 188 -1.23 4.84 15.24
N LEU A 189 -0.39 3.87 15.58
CA LEU A 189 1.04 3.84 15.25
C LEU A 189 1.36 3.05 13.97
N ASP A 190 0.50 2.15 13.55
CA ASP A 190 0.75 1.24 12.42
C ASP A 190 1.04 1.95 11.09
N ARG A 191 0.56 3.18 10.97
CA ARG A 191 0.66 3.99 9.75
C ARG A 191 1.85 4.94 9.71
N GLU A 192 2.73 4.92 10.70
CA GLU A 192 3.81 5.92 10.84
C GLU A 192 5.16 5.43 10.31
N ASP A 193 5.48 4.16 10.52
CA ASP A 193 6.79 3.62 10.17
C ASP A 193 6.89 3.30 8.67
N THR A 194 7.70 4.09 7.94
CA THR A 194 7.99 3.90 6.52
C THR A 194 9.20 2.97 6.28
N VAL A 195 9.94 2.58 7.31
CA VAL A 195 11.24 1.90 7.21
C VAL A 195 11.23 0.51 7.86
N GLY A 196 10.69 0.40 9.06
CA GLY A 196 10.73 -0.83 9.85
C GLY A 196 9.89 -1.96 9.28
N THR A 197 10.37 -3.18 9.46
CA THR A 197 9.61 -4.40 9.17
C THR A 197 9.43 -5.22 10.45
N PHE A 198 8.68 -6.33 10.39
CA PHE A 198 8.51 -7.24 11.53
C PHE A 198 9.79 -8.01 11.90
N TYR A 199 10.86 -7.89 11.13
CA TYR A 199 12.14 -8.53 11.38
C TYR A 199 13.22 -7.49 11.70
N GLU A 200 13.92 -7.66 12.83
CA GLU A 200 15.02 -6.78 13.20
C GLU A 200 16.11 -6.73 12.14
N GLY A 201 16.52 -5.52 11.78
CA GLY A 201 17.59 -5.29 10.81
C GLY A 201 17.18 -5.44 9.34
N VAL A 202 16.02 -6.04 9.04
CA VAL A 202 15.46 -6.02 7.68
C VAL A 202 14.63 -4.76 7.51
N LEU A 203 15.05 -3.89 6.60
CA LEU A 203 14.49 -2.55 6.45
C LEU A 203 13.86 -2.37 5.06
N ARG A 204 12.95 -1.41 4.98
CA ARG A 204 12.30 -0.96 3.75
C ARG A 204 12.99 0.29 3.23
N LEU A 205 13.28 0.36 1.93
CA LEU A 205 13.63 1.61 1.29
C LEU A 205 12.33 2.39 1.03
N PRO A 206 12.13 3.59 1.60
CA PRO A 206 10.92 4.36 1.38
C PRO A 206 10.74 4.79 -0.09
N GLY A 207 9.51 5.09 -0.50
CA GLY A 207 9.23 5.68 -1.82
C GLY A 207 9.96 7.02 -2.01
N GLY A 208 10.51 7.26 -3.20
CA GLY A 208 11.28 8.46 -3.50
C GLY A 208 12.70 8.49 -2.91
N TYR A 209 13.21 7.35 -2.42
CA TYR A 209 14.53 7.25 -1.80
C TYR A 209 15.51 6.45 -2.64
N CYS A 210 16.79 6.80 -2.45
CA CYS A 210 17.94 6.06 -2.93
C CYS A 210 18.74 5.49 -1.75
N LEU A 211 19.48 4.43 -2.05
CA LEU A 211 20.38 3.78 -1.13
C LEU A 211 21.72 3.55 -1.83
N MET A 212 22.82 3.84 -1.15
CA MET A 212 24.16 3.43 -1.55
C MET A 212 24.76 2.56 -0.47
N ALA A 213 25.07 1.32 -0.82
CA ALA A 213 25.80 0.40 0.07
C ALA A 213 27.27 0.33 -0.38
N GLN A 214 28.18 0.56 0.57
CA GLN A 214 29.62 0.38 0.47
C GLN A 214 30.08 -0.63 1.51
N PRO A 215 31.32 -1.15 1.48
CA PRO A 215 31.71 -2.22 2.38
C PRO A 215 31.45 -1.94 3.86
N ASP A 216 31.73 -0.72 4.30
CA ASP A 216 31.67 -0.29 5.69
C ASP A 216 30.59 0.72 6.00
N SER A 217 29.79 1.13 5.01
CA SER A 217 28.82 2.21 5.16
C SER A 217 27.57 2.00 4.30
N LEU A 218 26.47 2.52 4.81
CA LEU A 218 25.18 2.57 4.11
C LEU A 218 24.67 4.00 4.18
N LYS A 219 24.36 4.58 3.02
CA LYS A 219 23.75 5.90 2.94
C LYS A 219 22.37 5.79 2.30
N VAL A 220 21.35 6.36 2.93
CA VAL A 220 19.98 6.45 2.43
C VAL A 220 19.60 7.92 2.37
N TRP A 221 19.00 8.36 1.26
CA TRP A 221 18.57 9.75 1.07
C TRP A 221 17.38 9.83 0.14
N ASP A 222 16.57 10.89 0.28
CA ASP A 222 15.50 11.20 -0.64
C ASP A 222 16.05 11.82 -1.94
N TYR A 223 15.62 11.30 -3.07
CA TYR A 223 15.85 11.93 -4.37
C TYR A 223 14.61 12.70 -4.85
N TRP A 224 13.45 12.44 -4.27
CA TRP A 224 12.20 13.11 -4.59
C TRP A 224 11.34 13.29 -3.34
N LYS A 225 10.66 14.43 -3.27
CA LYS A 225 9.64 14.74 -2.26
C LYS A 225 8.41 15.27 -2.95
N LEU A 226 7.25 14.91 -2.43
CA LEU A 226 5.98 15.45 -2.89
C LEU A 226 5.79 16.85 -2.30
N ILE A 227 6.18 17.87 -3.08
CA ILE A 227 6.11 19.28 -2.72
C ILE A 227 5.16 19.98 -3.69
N PRO A 228 4.23 20.83 -3.20
CA PRO A 228 3.34 21.59 -4.07
C PRO A 228 4.12 22.52 -4.98
N ARG A 229 3.77 22.54 -6.25
CA ARG A 229 4.30 23.53 -7.19
C ARG A 229 3.57 24.85 -6.98
N GLU A 230 4.32 25.93 -6.78
CA GLU A 230 3.74 27.27 -6.73
C GLU A 230 3.19 27.67 -8.11
N GLY A 231 2.03 28.34 -8.11
CA GLY A 231 1.56 29.09 -9.27
C GLY A 231 0.81 28.31 -10.33
N ALA A 232 0.04 27.27 -9.98
CA ALA A 232 -0.99 26.75 -10.89
C ALA A 232 -2.23 27.68 -10.88
N PRO A 233 -2.29 28.69 -11.74
CA PRO A 233 -3.35 29.71 -11.72
C PRO A 233 -4.55 29.22 -12.54
N TYR A 234 -5.21 28.16 -12.08
CA TYR A 234 -6.46 27.75 -12.73
C TYR A 234 -7.55 28.78 -12.45
N ARG A 235 -8.15 29.33 -13.50
CA ARG A 235 -9.15 30.39 -13.43
C ARG A 235 -10.56 29.84 -13.31
N SER A 236 -10.78 28.59 -13.71
CA SER A 236 -12.08 27.94 -13.69
C SER A 236 -11.98 26.47 -13.28
N LEU A 237 -13.12 25.89 -12.86
CA LEU A 237 -13.24 24.45 -12.62
C LEU A 237 -12.96 23.65 -13.90
N GLN A 238 -13.39 24.16 -15.04
CA GLN A 238 -13.18 23.51 -16.32
C GLN A 238 -11.69 23.39 -16.65
N GLU A 239 -10.93 24.46 -16.46
CA GLU A 239 -9.47 24.48 -16.67
C GLU A 239 -8.75 23.49 -15.73
N CYS A 240 -9.18 23.41 -14.44
CA CYS A 240 -8.68 22.40 -13.52
C CYS A 240 -9.00 20.97 -13.96
N ALA A 241 -10.21 20.74 -14.46
CA ALA A 241 -10.67 19.44 -14.91
C ALA A 241 -9.91 18.98 -16.16
N GLU A 242 -9.68 19.89 -17.12
CA GLU A 242 -8.86 19.63 -18.30
C GLU A 242 -7.40 19.32 -17.94
N ALA A 243 -6.82 20.07 -17.02
CA ALA A 243 -5.47 19.83 -16.52
C ALA A 243 -5.36 18.49 -15.76
N PHE A 244 -6.38 18.12 -14.95
CA PHE A 244 -6.43 16.80 -14.35
C PHE A 244 -6.50 15.70 -15.41
N ARG A 245 -7.39 15.84 -16.39
CA ARG A 245 -7.51 14.88 -17.49
C ARG A 245 -6.19 14.72 -18.26
N ALA A 246 -5.46 15.82 -18.47
CA ALA A 246 -4.16 15.82 -19.15
C ALA A 246 -3.06 15.05 -18.40
N VAL A 247 -3.16 14.86 -17.08
CA VAL A 247 -2.23 14.03 -16.30
C VAL A 247 -2.78 12.62 -16.05
N PHE A 248 -4.10 12.46 -15.89
CA PHE A 248 -4.74 11.19 -15.56
C PHE A 248 -4.82 10.24 -16.76
N MET A 249 -5.20 10.73 -17.94
CA MET A 249 -5.28 9.88 -19.14
C MET A 249 -3.91 9.27 -19.51
N PRO A 250 -2.78 9.99 -19.53
CA PRO A 250 -1.46 9.39 -19.69
C PRO A 250 -1.08 8.42 -18.57
N ALA A 251 -1.51 8.66 -17.32
CA ALA A 251 -1.29 7.74 -16.22
C ALA A 251 -1.99 6.39 -16.44
N VAL A 252 -3.22 6.38 -16.94
CA VAL A 252 -3.91 5.14 -17.33
C VAL A 252 -3.27 4.53 -18.58
N SER A 253 -2.99 5.33 -19.61
CA SER A 253 -2.40 4.87 -20.86
C SER A 253 -1.09 4.11 -20.66
N SER A 254 -0.18 4.64 -19.84
CA SER A 254 1.10 3.98 -19.55
C SER A 254 0.91 2.63 -18.84
N ARG A 255 -0.20 2.44 -18.14
CA ARG A 255 -0.51 1.22 -17.38
C ARG A 255 -1.21 0.13 -18.19
N ILE A 256 -1.73 0.46 -19.38
CA ILE A 256 -2.36 -0.52 -20.28
C ILE A 256 -1.50 -0.80 -21.53
N ARG A 257 -0.55 0.08 -21.85
CA ARG A 257 0.29 -0.02 -23.05
C ARG A 257 1.07 -1.34 -23.09
N ASP A 258 1.08 -2.00 -24.25
CA ASP A 258 1.81 -3.25 -24.51
C ASP A 258 1.48 -4.40 -23.55
N THR A 259 0.28 -4.38 -22.95
CA THR A 259 -0.12 -5.32 -21.91
C THR A 259 -1.18 -6.29 -22.41
N ALA A 260 -1.03 -7.57 -22.07
CA ALA A 260 -2.04 -8.60 -22.34
C ALA A 260 -2.93 -8.82 -21.10
N GLY A 261 -4.22 -9.12 -21.34
CA GLY A 261 -5.13 -9.52 -20.27
C GLY A 261 -5.32 -8.44 -19.23
N VAL A 262 -5.53 -7.20 -19.68
CA VAL A 262 -5.86 -6.06 -18.80
C VAL A 262 -7.30 -6.17 -18.33
N ALA A 263 -7.50 -5.95 -17.03
CA ALA A 263 -8.81 -5.86 -16.39
C ALA A 263 -8.84 -4.68 -15.42
N CYS A 264 -10.03 -4.31 -14.95
CA CYS A 264 -10.20 -3.27 -13.95
C CYS A 264 -11.09 -3.73 -12.79
N ALA A 265 -10.79 -3.27 -11.57
CA ALA A 265 -11.73 -3.32 -10.47
C ALA A 265 -12.80 -2.22 -10.65
N LEU A 266 -14.08 -2.56 -10.44
CA LEU A 266 -15.21 -1.64 -10.61
C LEU A 266 -16.12 -1.73 -9.38
N SER A 267 -16.00 -0.79 -8.45
CA SER A 267 -16.84 -0.75 -7.24
C SER A 267 -18.15 0.05 -7.41
N GLY A 268 -18.34 0.71 -8.57
CA GLY A 268 -19.42 1.68 -8.78
C GLY A 268 -19.12 3.05 -8.18
N GLY A 269 -18.02 3.20 -7.41
CA GLY A 269 -17.51 4.48 -6.94
C GLY A 269 -16.83 5.29 -8.06
N LEU A 270 -16.69 6.60 -7.84
CA LEU A 270 -16.16 7.51 -8.86
C LEU A 270 -14.72 7.14 -9.28
N ASP A 271 -13.86 6.73 -8.36
CA ASP A 271 -12.44 6.46 -8.62
C ASP A 271 -12.26 5.27 -9.56
N SER A 272 -12.77 4.11 -9.16
CA SER A 272 -12.69 2.90 -9.98
C SER A 272 -13.41 3.07 -11.33
N SER A 273 -14.56 3.75 -11.34
CA SER A 273 -15.29 4.03 -12.57
C SER A 273 -14.52 4.98 -13.50
N SER A 274 -13.77 5.95 -12.95
CA SER A 274 -12.90 6.84 -13.75
C SER A 274 -11.75 6.07 -14.41
N VAL A 275 -11.14 5.11 -13.69
CA VAL A 275 -10.12 4.23 -14.28
C VAL A 275 -10.71 3.37 -15.39
N VAL A 276 -11.88 2.75 -15.16
CA VAL A 276 -12.58 1.94 -16.17
C VAL A 276 -12.91 2.76 -17.40
N ALA A 277 -13.48 3.95 -17.23
CA ALA A 277 -13.87 4.84 -18.34
C ALA A 277 -12.64 5.26 -19.17
N ALA A 278 -11.55 5.66 -18.49
CA ALA A 278 -10.31 6.03 -19.15
C ALA A 278 -9.66 4.83 -19.88
N ALA A 279 -9.59 3.66 -19.25
CA ALA A 279 -9.03 2.45 -19.85
C ALA A 279 -9.84 2.01 -21.09
N ARG A 280 -11.19 2.06 -21.00
CA ARG A 280 -12.09 1.77 -22.11
C ARG A 280 -11.88 2.73 -23.28
N GLU A 281 -11.84 4.03 -23.03
CA GLU A 281 -11.63 5.07 -24.05
C GLU A 281 -10.30 4.85 -24.77
N LEU A 282 -9.21 4.62 -24.02
CA LEU A 282 -7.87 4.39 -24.56
C LEU A 282 -7.74 3.05 -25.31
N SER A 283 -8.60 2.08 -25.02
CA SER A 283 -8.65 0.79 -25.74
C SER A 283 -9.53 0.82 -27.00
N GLY A 284 -10.02 1.98 -27.42
CA GLY A 284 -10.83 2.14 -28.64
C GLY A 284 -12.33 2.06 -28.39
N GLY A 285 -12.80 2.22 -27.15
CA GLY A 285 -14.22 2.30 -26.80
C GLY A 285 -15.01 1.00 -27.03
N ALA A 286 -16.30 1.13 -27.23
CA ALA A 286 -17.21 -0.01 -27.38
C ALA A 286 -17.02 -0.86 -28.67
N ALA A 287 -16.25 -0.37 -29.64
CA ALA A 287 -16.03 -1.03 -30.93
C ALA A 287 -14.96 -2.14 -30.89
N HIS A 288 -14.16 -2.22 -29.81
CA HIS A 288 -13.05 -3.16 -29.66
C HIS A 288 -13.34 -4.24 -28.62
N ALA A 289 -12.33 -5.05 -28.30
CA ALA A 289 -12.45 -6.11 -27.30
C ALA A 289 -13.00 -5.56 -25.96
N ARG A 290 -13.97 -6.26 -25.36
CA ARG A 290 -14.57 -5.83 -24.10
C ARG A 290 -13.56 -5.85 -22.97
N LEU A 291 -13.50 -4.79 -22.19
CA LEU A 291 -12.66 -4.65 -20.99
C LEU A 291 -13.28 -5.45 -19.83
N PRO A 292 -12.62 -6.50 -19.33
CA PRO A 292 -13.10 -7.24 -18.16
C PRO A 292 -13.12 -6.33 -16.92
N THR A 293 -14.22 -6.36 -16.17
CA THR A 293 -14.33 -5.65 -14.89
C THR A 293 -14.84 -6.57 -13.79
N PHE A 294 -14.32 -6.39 -12.58
CA PHE A 294 -14.65 -7.22 -11.42
C PHE A 294 -15.22 -6.35 -10.31
N SER A 295 -16.41 -6.69 -9.83
CA SER A 295 -17.19 -5.89 -8.90
C SER A 295 -17.64 -6.72 -7.72
N LEU A 296 -17.27 -6.33 -6.51
CA LEU A 296 -17.88 -6.86 -5.28
C LEU A 296 -19.24 -6.18 -5.09
N VAL A 297 -20.30 -6.96 -4.99
CA VAL A 297 -21.66 -6.45 -4.87
C VAL A 297 -22.36 -7.05 -3.65
N ASP A 298 -22.91 -6.18 -2.80
CA ASP A 298 -23.81 -6.60 -1.74
C ASP A 298 -25.24 -6.65 -2.30
N PRO A 299 -25.97 -7.77 -2.16
CA PRO A 299 -27.37 -7.86 -2.58
C PRO A 299 -28.27 -6.78 -1.93
N ALA A 300 -27.94 -6.33 -0.73
CA ALA A 300 -28.64 -5.22 -0.07
C ALA A 300 -28.24 -3.85 -0.64
N GLY A 301 -27.09 -3.75 -1.32
CA GLY A 301 -26.53 -2.51 -1.88
C GLY A 301 -27.03 -2.19 -3.29
N GLN A 302 -28.36 -2.11 -3.52
CA GLN A 302 -28.97 -1.86 -4.85
C GLN A 302 -28.40 -0.62 -5.55
N GLN A 303 -28.01 0.40 -4.79
CA GLN A 303 -27.47 1.64 -5.32
C GLN A 303 -26.11 1.46 -5.98
N ALA A 304 -25.17 0.73 -5.35
CA ALA A 304 -23.86 0.43 -5.92
C ALA A 304 -24.02 -0.41 -7.21
N LEU A 305 -24.88 -1.41 -7.18
CA LEU A 305 -25.19 -2.24 -8.35
C LEU A 305 -25.79 -1.40 -9.50
N GLY A 306 -26.66 -0.44 -9.20
CA GLY A 306 -27.20 0.50 -10.18
C GLY A 306 -26.12 1.35 -10.85
N MET A 307 -25.13 1.83 -10.07
CA MET A 307 -24.01 2.59 -10.62
C MET A 307 -23.08 1.72 -11.48
N ILE A 308 -22.77 0.49 -11.03
CA ILE A 308 -21.99 -0.45 -11.84
C ILE A 308 -22.69 -0.70 -13.18
N ARG A 309 -24.01 -0.99 -13.17
CA ARG A 309 -24.80 -1.19 -14.38
C ARG A 309 -24.76 0.02 -15.31
N SER A 310 -24.92 1.22 -14.78
CA SER A 310 -24.89 2.44 -15.60
C SER A 310 -23.56 2.65 -16.32
N VAL A 311 -22.43 2.22 -15.72
CA VAL A 311 -21.12 2.25 -16.38
C VAL A 311 -21.03 1.16 -17.45
N VAL A 312 -21.52 -0.05 -17.16
CA VAL A 312 -21.51 -1.19 -18.10
C VAL A 312 -22.38 -0.93 -19.33
N GLU A 313 -23.52 -0.29 -19.15
CA GLU A 313 -24.47 0.05 -20.22
C GLU A 313 -23.90 1.03 -21.26
N GLN A 314 -22.80 1.73 -20.94
CA GLN A 314 -22.08 2.52 -21.94
C GLN A 314 -21.36 1.64 -22.99
N GLY A 315 -21.34 0.34 -22.81
CA GLY A 315 -20.73 -0.63 -23.73
C GLY A 315 -19.22 -0.79 -23.60
N GLY A 316 -18.68 -1.80 -24.29
CA GLY A 316 -17.24 -2.08 -24.27
C GLY A 316 -16.72 -2.70 -22.96
N ILE A 317 -17.59 -3.18 -22.07
CA ILE A 317 -17.25 -3.75 -20.77
C ILE A 317 -17.79 -5.19 -20.67
N ASP A 318 -16.97 -6.09 -20.16
CA ASP A 318 -17.35 -7.44 -19.75
C ASP A 318 -17.36 -7.49 -18.21
N SER A 319 -18.57 -7.51 -17.63
CA SER A 319 -18.77 -7.27 -16.19
C SER A 319 -18.96 -8.56 -15.42
N HIS A 320 -18.08 -8.81 -14.45
CA HIS A 320 -18.13 -9.94 -13.53
C HIS A 320 -18.50 -9.47 -12.13
N LEU A 321 -19.68 -9.87 -11.65
CA LEU A 321 -20.17 -9.53 -10.33
C LEU A 321 -19.83 -10.65 -9.35
N ILE A 322 -19.25 -10.29 -8.21
CA ILE A 322 -18.87 -11.21 -7.13
C ILE A 322 -19.75 -10.88 -5.92
N ARG A 323 -20.43 -11.88 -5.37
CA ARG A 323 -21.35 -11.75 -4.25
C ARG A 323 -20.76 -12.37 -2.98
N PRO A 324 -21.23 -11.99 -1.77
CA PRO A 324 -20.79 -12.63 -0.54
C PRO A 324 -20.98 -14.15 -0.55
N GLU A 325 -22.06 -14.65 -1.20
CA GLU A 325 -22.36 -16.09 -1.31
C GLU A 325 -21.30 -16.86 -2.11
N ASP A 326 -20.61 -16.18 -3.04
CA ASP A 326 -19.54 -16.79 -3.84
C ASP A 326 -18.28 -17.06 -3.02
N VAL A 327 -18.19 -16.47 -1.79
CA VAL A 327 -17.07 -16.66 -0.88
C VAL A 327 -17.29 -17.91 -0.03
N THR A 328 -16.38 -18.87 -0.15
CA THR A 328 -16.37 -20.12 0.63
C THR A 328 -14.98 -20.33 1.25
N ALA A 329 -14.90 -21.13 2.31
CA ALA A 329 -13.61 -21.50 2.91
C ALA A 329 -12.68 -22.19 1.90
N ALA A 330 -13.24 -22.95 0.94
CA ALA A 330 -12.46 -23.65 -0.09
C ALA A 330 -11.84 -22.72 -1.13
N ASN A 331 -12.48 -21.57 -1.44
CA ASN A 331 -11.93 -20.61 -2.42
C ASN A 331 -11.16 -19.46 -1.79
N TYR A 332 -11.01 -19.49 -0.46
CA TYR A 332 -10.33 -18.49 0.32
C TYR A 332 -9.31 -19.15 1.28
N ASP A 333 -8.10 -19.40 0.78
CA ASP A 333 -7.03 -20.05 1.56
C ASP A 333 -6.30 -19.05 2.48
N LEU A 334 -6.85 -18.85 3.69
CA LEU A 334 -6.24 -18.02 4.73
C LEU A 334 -4.89 -18.55 5.18
N THR A 335 -4.77 -19.87 5.35
CA THR A 335 -3.55 -20.50 5.83
C THR A 335 -2.42 -20.30 4.82
N GLY A 336 -2.69 -20.54 3.53
CA GLY A 336 -1.73 -20.28 2.47
C GLY A 336 -1.35 -18.81 2.34
N LEU A 337 -2.30 -17.88 2.56
CA LEU A 337 -2.00 -16.44 2.58
C LEU A 337 -1.05 -16.08 3.72
N ILE A 338 -1.29 -16.56 4.94
CA ILE A 338 -0.43 -16.30 6.11
C ILE A 338 0.95 -16.91 5.92
N LEU A 339 1.00 -18.17 5.45
CA LEU A 339 2.25 -18.87 5.18
C LEU A 339 3.15 -18.05 4.23
N ASN A 340 2.55 -17.46 3.21
CA ASN A 340 3.26 -16.67 2.21
C ASN A 340 3.42 -15.19 2.59
N SER A 341 2.73 -14.68 3.60
CA SER A 341 2.85 -13.28 4.03
C SER A 341 4.13 -13.02 4.80
N ASP A 342 4.78 -11.92 4.47
CA ASP A 342 5.99 -11.45 5.15
C ASP A 342 5.68 -10.80 6.51
N GLN A 343 4.44 -10.42 6.72
CA GLN A 343 3.94 -9.72 7.90
C GLN A 343 2.46 -10.03 8.11
N PRO A 344 1.92 -9.88 9.33
CA PRO A 344 0.49 -9.99 9.56
C PRO A 344 -0.27 -9.00 8.68
N PHE A 345 -1.44 -9.36 8.20
CA PHE A 345 -2.25 -8.50 7.35
C PHE A 345 -3.61 -8.18 8.00
N GLU A 346 -4.17 -7.04 7.65
CA GLU A 346 -5.47 -6.61 8.14
C GLU A 346 -6.64 -7.27 7.42
N VAL A 347 -7.80 -7.32 8.07
CA VAL A 347 -9.04 -7.91 7.51
C VAL A 347 -9.45 -7.23 6.20
N GLU A 348 -9.25 -5.93 6.07
CA GLU A 348 -9.61 -5.18 4.86
C GLU A 348 -8.92 -5.69 3.59
N GLY A 349 -7.76 -6.30 3.74
CA GLY A 349 -7.02 -6.91 2.64
C GLY A 349 -7.66 -8.17 2.02
N PHE A 350 -8.80 -8.64 2.55
CA PHE A 350 -9.48 -9.84 2.03
C PHE A 350 -10.28 -9.60 0.76
N PHE A 351 -10.89 -8.43 0.63
CA PHE A 351 -11.70 -8.10 -0.55
C PHE A 351 -10.90 -8.15 -1.82
N ASP A 352 -9.66 -7.70 -1.74
CA ASP A 352 -8.73 -7.68 -2.86
C ASP A 352 -8.44 -9.09 -3.36
N TRP A 353 -8.18 -10.03 -2.44
CA TRP A 353 -7.88 -11.41 -2.79
C TRP A 353 -8.98 -12.06 -3.65
N ILE A 354 -10.25 -11.85 -3.27
CA ILE A 354 -11.40 -12.42 -3.98
C ILE A 354 -11.47 -11.83 -5.40
N THR A 355 -11.32 -10.50 -5.49
CA THR A 355 -11.29 -9.78 -6.78
C THR A 355 -10.14 -10.27 -7.66
N TYR A 356 -8.94 -10.40 -7.10
CA TYR A 356 -7.74 -10.83 -7.83
C TYR A 356 -7.86 -12.28 -8.31
N ARG A 357 -8.37 -13.16 -7.45
CA ARG A 357 -8.63 -14.56 -7.82
C ARG A 357 -9.64 -14.65 -8.96
N SER A 358 -10.73 -13.91 -8.89
CA SER A 358 -11.73 -13.89 -9.97
C SER A 358 -11.12 -13.37 -11.28
N ALA A 359 -10.36 -12.28 -11.25
CA ALA A 359 -9.67 -11.77 -12.42
C ALA A 359 -8.71 -12.80 -13.03
N ARG A 360 -7.95 -13.51 -12.19
CA ARG A 360 -7.02 -14.55 -12.66
C ARG A 360 -7.73 -15.74 -13.28
N GLN A 361 -8.86 -16.17 -12.71
CA GLN A 361 -9.68 -17.27 -13.26
C GLN A 361 -10.23 -16.93 -14.65
N HIS A 362 -10.47 -15.66 -14.95
CA HIS A 362 -10.89 -15.18 -16.27
C HIS A 362 -9.70 -14.87 -17.21
N GLY A 363 -8.50 -15.35 -16.89
CA GLY A 363 -7.32 -15.24 -17.75
C GLY A 363 -6.64 -13.86 -17.73
N CYS A 364 -7.06 -12.93 -16.86
CA CYS A 364 -6.43 -11.63 -16.73
C CYS A 364 -5.02 -11.78 -16.14
N ARG A 365 -4.13 -10.87 -16.53
CA ARG A 365 -2.73 -10.81 -16.06
C ARG A 365 -2.41 -9.50 -15.35
N VAL A 366 -3.13 -8.45 -15.68
CA VAL A 366 -2.99 -7.12 -15.09
C VAL A 366 -4.34 -6.62 -14.62
N LEU A 367 -4.39 -6.08 -13.41
CA LEU A 367 -5.59 -5.46 -12.85
C LEU A 367 -5.29 -4.01 -12.49
N LEU A 368 -6.11 -3.10 -13.03
CA LEU A 368 -6.11 -1.70 -12.64
C LEU A 368 -7.17 -1.47 -11.57
N ASP A 369 -6.89 -0.58 -10.63
CA ASP A 369 -7.82 -0.21 -9.56
C ASP A 369 -7.91 1.31 -9.35
N GLY A 370 -8.80 1.72 -8.47
CA GLY A 370 -9.03 3.11 -8.09
C GLY A 370 -8.34 3.51 -6.77
N ILE A 371 -7.39 2.72 -6.27
CA ILE A 371 -6.67 3.01 -5.01
C ILE A 371 -5.99 4.37 -5.13
N ASP A 372 -5.95 5.11 -4.02
CA ASP A 372 -5.49 6.50 -3.89
C ASP A 372 -6.37 7.57 -4.58
N GLY A 373 -7.47 7.19 -5.23
CA GLY A 373 -8.43 8.16 -5.76
C GLY A 373 -9.07 9.05 -4.68
N ASP A 374 -9.11 8.59 -3.44
CA ASP A 374 -9.57 9.36 -2.29
C ASP A 374 -8.67 10.56 -1.95
N GLN A 375 -7.41 10.55 -2.40
CA GLN A 375 -6.50 11.68 -2.29
C GLN A 375 -6.95 12.92 -3.12
N MET A 376 -7.97 12.77 -3.96
CA MET A 376 -8.68 13.89 -4.57
C MET A 376 -9.41 14.78 -3.56
N ASN A 377 -9.77 14.22 -2.40
CA ASN A 377 -10.42 14.97 -1.33
C ASN A 377 -9.38 15.66 -0.46
N PRO A 378 -9.62 16.90 -0.03
CA PRO A 378 -8.78 17.51 0.98
C PRO A 378 -8.96 16.77 2.31
N HIS A 379 -7.88 16.67 3.09
CA HIS A 379 -7.96 16.13 4.44
C HIS A 379 -8.92 16.99 5.30
N PRO A 380 -9.69 16.40 6.26
CA PRO A 380 -10.65 17.11 7.11
C PRO A 380 -10.12 18.38 7.78
N ASN A 381 -8.87 18.36 8.21
CA ASN A 381 -8.18 19.52 8.80
C ASN A 381 -8.05 20.76 7.87
N TYR A 382 -8.50 20.64 6.61
CA TYR A 382 -8.63 21.78 5.70
C TYR A 382 -9.56 22.87 6.23
N LEU A 383 -10.59 22.51 7.03
CA LEU A 383 -11.50 23.47 7.68
C LEU A 383 -10.74 24.48 8.53
N SER A 384 -9.76 24.02 9.31
CA SER A 384 -8.93 24.90 10.15
C SER A 384 -8.14 25.91 9.32
N SER A 385 -7.67 25.52 8.14
CA SER A 385 -6.97 26.42 7.21
C SER A 385 -7.88 27.48 6.62
N LEU A 386 -9.12 27.14 6.26
CA LEU A 386 -10.12 28.10 5.78
C LEU A 386 -10.45 29.13 6.84
N ILE A 387 -10.70 28.67 8.08
CA ILE A 387 -11.01 29.56 9.23
C ILE A 387 -9.85 30.53 9.51
N ARG A 388 -8.61 30.03 9.54
CA ARG A 388 -7.42 30.87 9.77
C ARG A 388 -7.22 31.95 8.71
N ARG A 389 -7.68 31.71 7.49
CA ARG A 389 -7.65 32.66 6.37
C ARG A 389 -8.89 33.57 6.28
N GLY A 390 -9.75 33.55 7.30
CA GLY A 390 -10.98 34.36 7.33
C GLY A 390 -12.08 33.89 6.38
N ARG A 391 -11.94 32.69 5.75
CA ARG A 391 -12.92 32.16 4.78
C ARG A 391 -14.04 31.37 5.49
N TRP A 392 -14.72 32.01 6.45
CA TRP A 392 -15.72 31.38 7.31
C TRP A 392 -16.89 30.74 6.56
N LEU A 393 -17.39 31.41 5.49
CA LEU A 393 -18.49 30.88 4.67
C LEU A 393 -18.08 29.59 3.94
N ALA A 394 -16.87 29.55 3.42
CA ALA A 394 -16.32 28.35 2.79
C ALA A 394 -16.14 27.24 3.83
N ALA A 395 -15.60 27.54 5.01
CA ALA A 395 -15.47 26.59 6.10
C ALA A 395 -16.82 26.01 6.53
N MET A 396 -17.84 26.84 6.67
CA MET A 396 -19.20 26.40 7.04
C MET A 396 -19.79 25.47 5.99
N ARG A 397 -19.68 25.81 4.70
CA ARG A 397 -20.17 24.97 3.59
C ARG A 397 -19.48 23.60 3.57
N ASN A 398 -18.15 23.61 3.75
CA ASN A 398 -17.37 22.37 3.82
C ASN A 398 -17.74 21.53 5.04
N ALA A 399 -17.89 22.15 6.21
CA ALA A 399 -18.31 21.46 7.42
C ALA A 399 -19.70 20.83 7.26
N GLN A 400 -20.64 21.53 6.62
CA GLN A 400 -21.97 20.97 6.29
C GLN A 400 -21.89 19.78 5.33
N CYS A 401 -20.96 19.83 4.36
CA CYS A 401 -20.74 18.73 3.43
C CYS A 401 -20.19 17.49 4.18
N LEU A 402 -19.15 17.67 4.99
CA LEU A 402 -18.55 16.61 5.79
C LEU A 402 -19.53 16.03 6.82
N ALA A 403 -20.34 16.89 7.49
CA ALA A 403 -21.35 16.45 8.43
C ALA A 403 -22.40 15.53 7.80
N ARG A 404 -22.78 15.82 6.55
CA ARG A 404 -23.69 14.96 5.78
C ARG A 404 -23.01 13.69 5.26
N GLU A 405 -21.74 13.79 4.88
CA GLU A 405 -20.98 12.67 4.33
C GLU A 405 -20.63 11.65 5.41
N TRP A 406 -20.28 12.11 6.61
CA TRP A 406 -19.88 11.26 7.73
C TRP A 406 -21.02 10.93 8.71
N GLU A 407 -22.21 11.49 8.47
CA GLU A 407 -23.37 11.36 9.36
C GLU A 407 -23.06 11.85 10.81
N ASP A 408 -22.15 12.86 10.90
CA ASP A 408 -21.69 13.42 12.17
C ASP A 408 -22.32 14.82 12.36
N PRO A 409 -22.65 15.23 13.61
CA PRO A 409 -23.22 16.55 13.87
C PRO A 409 -22.31 17.68 13.39
N LEU A 410 -22.86 18.68 12.71
CA LEU A 410 -22.13 19.83 12.15
C LEU A 410 -21.25 20.53 13.20
N TRP A 411 -21.74 20.70 14.43
CA TRP A 411 -20.99 21.34 15.50
C TRP A 411 -19.73 20.56 15.86
N ARG A 412 -19.78 19.22 15.78
CA ARG A 412 -18.65 18.33 16.07
C ARG A 412 -17.57 18.48 15.03
N ILE A 413 -17.91 18.48 13.75
CA ILE A 413 -16.98 18.72 12.63
C ILE A 413 -16.34 20.10 12.77
N LEU A 414 -17.13 21.15 13.01
CA LEU A 414 -16.59 22.50 13.21
C LEU A 414 -15.67 22.61 14.42
N ALA A 415 -16.01 21.95 15.51
CA ALA A 415 -15.17 21.94 16.71
C ALA A 415 -13.90 21.12 16.49
N ALA A 416 -14.00 19.87 16.01
CA ALA A 416 -12.88 18.94 15.91
C ALA A 416 -11.87 19.33 14.82
N ASP A 417 -12.37 19.58 13.61
CA ASP A 417 -11.55 19.77 12.42
C ASP A 417 -11.36 21.25 12.05
N GLY A 418 -12.28 22.10 12.50
CA GLY A 418 -12.22 23.55 12.25
C GLY A 418 -11.49 24.35 13.31
N LEU A 419 -11.99 24.34 14.54
CA LEU A 419 -11.56 25.26 15.59
C LEU A 419 -10.43 24.69 16.48
N LEU A 420 -10.54 23.43 16.94
CA LEU A 420 -9.54 22.86 17.84
C LEU A 420 -8.10 22.87 17.31
N PRO A 421 -7.82 22.64 16.00
CA PRO A 421 -6.47 22.75 15.47
C PRO A 421 -5.88 24.17 15.50
N ILE A 422 -6.72 25.19 15.64
CA ILE A 422 -6.31 26.61 15.62
C ILE A 422 -5.95 27.13 17.00
N PHE A 423 -6.56 26.58 18.07
CA PHE A 423 -6.37 27.08 19.42
C PHE A 423 -4.93 26.92 19.94
N PRO A 424 -4.37 27.95 20.63
CA PRO A 424 -3.07 27.87 21.29
C PRO A 424 -3.06 26.78 22.39
N ARG A 425 -1.90 26.13 22.55
CA ARG A 425 -1.67 25.05 23.53
C ARG A 425 -2.16 25.33 24.96
N PRO A 426 -1.97 26.54 25.56
CA PRO A 426 -2.44 26.79 26.93
C PRO A 426 -3.97 26.79 27.08
N LEU A 427 -4.71 27.18 26.04
CA LEU A 427 -6.19 27.12 26.05
C LEU A 427 -6.71 25.67 25.84
N LEU A 428 -5.92 24.81 25.21
CA LEU A 428 -6.23 23.37 25.11
C LEU A 428 -5.94 22.62 26.42
N ALA A 429 -5.20 23.22 27.36
CA ALA A 429 -5.02 22.69 28.72
C ALA A 429 -6.28 22.81 29.59
N LEU A 430 -7.25 23.63 29.20
CA LEU A 430 -8.65 23.47 29.62
C LEU A 430 -9.27 22.15 29.09
N ALA A 431 -8.44 21.15 28.93
CA ALA A 431 -8.70 19.84 28.33
C ALA A 431 -9.69 18.97 29.09
N LYS A 432 -10.07 19.33 30.29
CA LYS A 432 -11.25 18.75 30.98
C LYS A 432 -12.52 19.01 30.17
N LEU A 433 -12.64 20.20 29.56
CA LEU A 433 -13.78 20.55 28.71
C LEU A 433 -13.73 19.79 27.37
N LYS A 434 -12.52 19.53 26.83
CA LYS A 434 -12.34 18.76 25.60
C LYS A 434 -12.79 17.31 25.72
N ARG A 435 -12.48 16.64 26.84
CA ARG A 435 -12.93 15.26 27.11
C ARG A 435 -14.43 15.15 27.34
N ALA A 436 -15.07 16.21 27.82
CA ALA A 436 -16.52 16.24 28.00
C ALA A 436 -17.28 16.50 26.69
N ILE A 437 -16.69 17.29 25.77
CA ILE A 437 -17.33 17.66 24.48
C ILE A 437 -17.02 16.64 23.38
N LEU A 438 -15.84 16.06 23.40
CA LEU A 438 -15.37 15.08 22.42
C LEU A 438 -14.67 13.95 23.18
N PRO A 439 -15.41 12.99 23.74
CA PRO A 439 -14.76 11.77 24.20
C PRO A 439 -14.00 11.19 23.01
N PRO A 440 -12.69 10.89 23.14
CA PRO A 440 -12.03 10.11 22.12
C PRO A 440 -12.85 8.83 21.95
N PRO A 441 -13.06 8.34 20.71
CA PRO A 441 -13.56 6.99 20.52
C PRO A 441 -12.68 6.08 21.40
N PRO A 442 -13.26 5.12 22.12
CA PRO A 442 -12.47 4.20 22.92
C PRO A 442 -11.48 3.52 21.96
N ASP A 443 -10.21 3.86 22.09
CA ASP A 443 -9.15 3.18 21.31
C ASP A 443 -8.99 1.79 21.94
N THR A 444 -9.78 0.87 21.45
CA THR A 444 -9.79 -0.53 21.88
C THR A 444 -8.45 -1.19 21.65
N SER A 445 -7.65 -0.69 20.69
CA SER A 445 -6.36 -1.25 20.33
C SER A 445 -5.28 -0.99 21.41
N ILE A 446 -5.21 0.22 21.99
CA ILE A 446 -4.27 0.52 23.08
C ILE A 446 -4.60 -0.32 24.34
N ALA A 447 -5.86 -0.68 24.53
CA ALA A 447 -6.26 -1.51 25.66
C ALA A 447 -5.78 -2.96 25.54
N LEU A 448 -5.46 -3.43 24.33
CA LEU A 448 -5.01 -4.80 24.05
C LEU A 448 -3.53 -5.03 24.28
N ILE A 449 -2.67 -4.05 24.02
CA ILE A 449 -1.23 -4.22 24.15
C ILE A 449 -0.82 -4.47 25.60
N HIS A 450 0.10 -5.42 25.83
CA HIS A 450 0.62 -5.71 27.17
C HIS A 450 1.45 -4.54 27.70
N ASP A 451 1.34 -4.27 29.02
CA ASP A 451 1.96 -3.10 29.66
C ASP A 451 3.50 -3.09 29.54
N ASP A 452 4.13 -4.26 29.58
CA ASP A 452 5.60 -4.37 29.45
C ASP A 452 6.04 -4.03 28.03
N LEU A 453 5.36 -4.57 27.02
CA LEU A 453 5.65 -4.23 25.63
C LEU A 453 5.40 -2.73 25.37
N ALA A 454 4.28 -2.19 25.86
CA ALA A 454 3.96 -0.78 25.72
C ALA A 454 5.03 0.14 26.35
N ARG A 455 5.59 -0.26 27.50
CA ARG A 455 6.69 0.47 28.17
C ARG A 455 7.99 0.35 27.40
N GLN A 456 8.39 -0.87 27.02
CA GLN A 456 9.65 -1.13 26.30
C GLN A 456 9.71 -0.44 24.94
N THR A 457 8.57 -0.36 24.26
CA THR A 457 8.45 0.27 22.94
C THR A 457 7.97 1.73 22.99
N HIS A 458 7.86 2.31 24.17
CA HIS A 458 7.46 3.71 24.37
C HIS A 458 6.17 4.10 23.64
N VAL A 459 5.16 3.22 23.62
CA VAL A 459 3.90 3.42 22.87
C VAL A 459 3.22 4.73 23.24
N THR A 460 3.10 5.04 24.55
CA THR A 460 2.39 6.24 25.01
C THR A 460 3.06 7.52 24.52
N GLU A 461 4.38 7.60 24.64
CA GLU A 461 5.20 8.74 24.17
C GLU A 461 5.11 8.89 22.66
N ARG A 462 5.19 7.79 21.92
CA ARG A 462 5.10 7.76 20.46
C ARG A 462 3.73 8.20 19.98
N CYS A 463 2.64 7.76 20.60
CA CYS A 463 1.28 8.25 20.32
C CYS A 463 1.16 9.76 20.57
N ILE A 464 1.73 10.25 21.68
CA ILE A 464 1.73 11.69 21.99
C ILE A 464 2.50 12.48 20.92
N LEU A 465 3.71 12.02 20.55
CA LEU A 465 4.54 12.66 19.52
C LEU A 465 3.82 12.67 18.16
N ARG A 466 3.22 11.56 17.77
CA ARG A 466 2.43 11.46 16.55
C ARG A 466 1.27 12.46 16.52
N ARG A 467 0.47 12.49 17.59
CA ARG A 467 -0.64 13.46 17.70
C ARG A 467 -0.14 14.91 17.63
N GLN A 468 1.06 15.18 18.15
CA GLN A 468 1.69 16.50 18.03
C GLN A 468 2.14 16.78 16.59
N ALA A 469 2.76 15.81 15.92
CA ALA A 469 3.18 15.93 14.52
C ALA A 469 1.98 16.15 13.59
N LEU A 470 0.90 15.39 13.74
CA LEU A 470 -0.34 15.59 12.98
C LEU A 470 -0.97 16.96 13.22
N ARG A 471 -0.97 17.46 14.47
CA ARG A 471 -1.44 18.82 14.77
C ARG A 471 -0.55 19.89 14.14
N HIS A 472 0.74 19.62 14.03
CA HIS A 472 1.65 20.54 13.33
C HIS A 472 1.37 20.50 11.83
N ALA A 473 1.27 19.31 11.24
CA ALA A 473 0.92 19.12 9.84
C ALA A 473 -0.45 19.71 9.48
N ALA A 474 -1.43 19.65 10.40
CA ALA A 474 -2.75 20.26 10.22
C ALA A 474 -2.72 21.81 10.05
N ARG A 475 -1.60 22.46 10.37
CA ARG A 475 -1.40 23.89 10.11
C ARG A 475 -1.06 24.16 8.65
N ASP A 476 -0.52 23.18 7.96
CA ASP A 476 -0.21 23.24 6.53
C ASP A 476 -1.03 22.15 5.80
N PRO A 477 -2.08 22.56 5.08
CA PRO A 477 -2.94 21.61 4.38
C PRO A 477 -2.21 20.88 3.25
N PHE A 478 -1.11 21.40 2.73
CA PHE A 478 -0.29 20.76 1.72
C PHE A 478 0.54 19.63 2.33
N LEU A 479 1.15 19.87 3.49
CA LEU A 479 1.90 18.85 4.22
C LEU A 479 0.98 17.68 4.61
N LEU A 480 -0.19 17.98 5.14
CA LEU A 480 -1.13 16.95 5.54
C LEU A 480 -1.62 16.12 4.33
N HIS A 481 -1.85 16.78 3.19
CA HIS A 481 -2.22 16.09 1.96
C HIS A 481 -1.08 15.22 1.40
N SER A 482 0.18 15.70 1.50
CA SER A 482 1.34 14.90 1.07
C SER A 482 1.51 13.63 1.89
N LEU A 483 1.20 13.66 3.20
CA LEU A 483 1.22 12.48 4.06
C LEU A 483 0.22 11.40 3.60
N GLY A 484 -0.89 11.78 2.98
CA GLY A 484 -1.83 10.84 2.37
C GLY A 484 -1.19 9.94 1.31
N PHE A 485 -0.21 10.46 0.56
CA PHE A 485 0.53 9.71 -0.47
C PHE A 485 1.80 9.04 0.02
N THR A 486 2.40 9.51 1.11
CA THR A 486 3.77 9.14 1.51
C THR A 486 3.87 8.53 2.90
N SER A 487 2.74 8.25 3.56
CA SER A 487 2.72 7.60 4.87
C SER A 487 3.15 6.13 4.81
N GLY A 488 3.50 5.58 5.96
CA GLY A 488 3.83 4.15 6.08
C GLY A 488 2.69 3.24 5.64
N LEU A 489 1.44 3.66 5.87
CA LEU A 489 0.25 2.93 5.38
C LEU A 489 0.29 2.68 3.87
N VAL A 490 0.66 3.69 3.08
CA VAL A 490 0.69 3.57 1.60
C VAL A 490 1.70 2.52 1.17
N SER A 491 2.92 2.57 1.72
CA SER A 491 3.96 1.57 1.44
C SER A 491 3.53 0.16 1.87
N PHE A 492 2.93 0.04 3.06
CA PHE A 492 2.42 -1.22 3.59
C PHE A 492 1.30 -1.79 2.71
N ALA A 493 0.36 -0.94 2.27
CA ALA A 493 -0.73 -1.32 1.39
C ALA A 493 -0.21 -1.85 0.05
N PHE A 494 0.66 -1.11 -0.65
CA PHE A 494 1.20 -1.56 -1.94
C PHE A 494 1.99 -2.86 -1.82
N GLU A 495 2.77 -3.06 -0.75
CA GLU A 495 3.48 -4.32 -0.52
C GLU A 495 2.52 -5.49 -0.30
N GLY A 496 1.50 -5.31 0.55
CA GLY A 496 0.50 -6.34 0.85
C GLY A 496 -0.39 -6.69 -0.34
N LEU A 497 -0.86 -5.67 -1.09
CA LEU A 497 -1.66 -5.86 -2.31
C LEU A 497 -0.82 -6.56 -3.39
N GLY A 498 0.41 -6.08 -3.61
CA GLY A 498 1.33 -6.66 -4.58
C GLY A 498 1.70 -8.10 -4.27
N LEU A 499 1.89 -8.46 -2.99
CA LEU A 499 2.12 -9.84 -2.56
C LEU A 499 0.91 -10.73 -2.92
N LYS A 500 -0.29 -10.33 -2.50
CA LYS A 500 -1.53 -11.09 -2.79
C LYS A 500 -1.74 -11.31 -4.29
N ALA A 501 -1.54 -10.27 -5.09
CA ALA A 501 -1.65 -10.37 -6.54
C ALA A 501 -0.59 -11.30 -7.14
N SER A 502 0.66 -11.21 -6.66
CA SER A 502 1.76 -12.05 -7.17
C SER A 502 1.55 -13.53 -6.87
N LEU A 503 0.96 -13.89 -5.71
CA LEU A 503 0.58 -15.27 -5.38
C LEU A 503 -0.42 -15.86 -6.39
N LEU A 504 -1.19 -15.01 -7.05
CA LEU A 504 -2.14 -15.39 -8.10
C LEU A 504 -1.57 -15.21 -9.52
N GLY A 505 -0.31 -14.77 -9.66
CA GLY A 505 0.28 -14.49 -10.97
C GLY A 505 -0.35 -13.27 -11.66
N LEU A 506 -0.79 -12.27 -10.88
CA LEU A 506 -1.29 -10.98 -11.35
C LEU A 506 -0.28 -9.85 -11.09
N GLU A 507 -0.34 -8.82 -11.93
CA GLU A 507 0.30 -7.53 -11.68
C GLU A 507 -0.76 -6.46 -11.42
N LEU A 508 -0.63 -5.75 -10.29
CA LEU A 508 -1.48 -4.60 -10.00
C LEU A 508 -0.85 -3.34 -10.56
N ARG A 509 -1.72 -2.44 -11.02
CA ARG A 509 -1.33 -1.11 -11.48
C ARG A 509 -2.32 -0.07 -10.98
N HIS A 510 -1.77 0.97 -10.34
CA HIS A 510 -2.52 2.00 -9.61
C HIS A 510 -2.43 3.34 -10.35
N PRO A 511 -3.41 3.72 -11.20
CA PRO A 511 -3.33 4.96 -11.98
C PRO A 511 -3.26 6.24 -11.13
N PHE A 512 -3.89 6.26 -9.95
CA PHE A 512 -3.83 7.39 -9.03
C PHE A 512 -2.48 7.50 -8.30
N ALA A 513 -1.75 6.39 -8.15
CA ALA A 513 -0.37 6.37 -7.64
C ALA A 513 0.65 6.74 -8.73
N ASP A 514 0.29 7.60 -9.65
CA ASP A 514 1.20 8.18 -10.64
C ASP A 514 1.77 9.49 -10.12
N ARG A 515 3.08 9.67 -10.24
CA ARG A 515 3.77 10.91 -9.81
C ARG A 515 3.11 12.16 -10.36
N ARG A 516 2.69 12.15 -11.64
CA ARG A 516 2.05 13.31 -12.31
C ARG A 516 0.72 13.66 -11.65
N VAL A 517 -0.07 12.62 -11.30
CA VAL A 517 -1.35 12.78 -10.61
C VAL A 517 -1.12 13.31 -9.20
N ALA A 518 -0.20 12.70 -8.44
CA ALA A 518 0.11 13.14 -7.07
C ALA A 518 0.62 14.60 -7.03
N GLU A 519 1.59 14.96 -7.90
CA GLU A 519 2.11 16.33 -8.00
C GLU A 519 1.02 17.34 -8.43
N PHE A 520 0.12 16.94 -9.32
CA PHE A 520 -1.04 17.78 -9.69
C PHE A 520 -1.96 18.01 -8.49
N LEU A 521 -2.37 16.93 -7.81
CA LEU A 521 -3.32 17.00 -6.70
C LEU A 521 -2.81 17.85 -5.54
N ILE A 522 -1.55 17.67 -5.15
CA ILE A 522 -0.99 18.48 -4.07
C ILE A 522 -0.82 19.94 -4.44
N SER A 523 -0.56 20.24 -5.72
CA SER A 523 -0.35 21.60 -6.23
C SER A 523 -1.65 22.38 -6.49
N LEU A 524 -2.81 21.74 -6.40
CA LEU A 524 -4.09 22.39 -6.55
C LEU A 524 -4.26 23.51 -5.49
N PRO A 525 -4.62 24.73 -5.90
CA PRO A 525 -5.00 25.78 -4.97
C PRO A 525 -6.13 25.35 -4.03
N LEU A 526 -6.08 25.84 -2.81
CA LEU A 526 -7.04 25.45 -1.77
C LEU A 526 -8.51 25.70 -2.17
N GLN A 527 -8.78 26.75 -2.95
CA GLN A 527 -10.11 27.02 -3.47
C GLN A 527 -10.67 25.89 -4.35
N TRP A 528 -9.81 25.12 -5.01
CA TRP A 528 -10.19 24.00 -5.87
C TRP A 528 -10.20 22.67 -5.13
N LYS A 529 -9.75 22.62 -3.86
CA LYS A 529 -9.76 21.43 -3.01
C LYS A 529 -11.02 21.31 -2.15
N GLY A 530 -11.66 22.41 -1.77
CA GLY A 530 -12.66 22.37 -0.70
C GLY A 530 -13.88 23.28 -0.81
N ASP A 531 -14.04 24.11 -1.85
CA ASP A 531 -15.16 25.06 -1.93
C ASP A 531 -16.41 24.49 -2.61
N PHE A 532 -16.55 23.18 -2.70
CA PHE A 532 -17.59 22.55 -3.51
C PHE A 532 -18.61 21.79 -2.67
N PRO A 533 -19.88 21.77 -3.10
CA PRO A 533 -20.95 21.04 -2.43
C PRO A 533 -20.88 19.52 -2.58
N ALA A 534 -19.88 19.01 -3.33
CA ALA A 534 -19.65 17.59 -3.54
C ALA A 534 -18.16 17.26 -3.49
N SER A 535 -17.81 16.11 -2.93
CA SER A 535 -16.45 15.58 -2.99
C SER A 535 -16.00 15.32 -4.44
N LYS A 536 -14.68 15.43 -4.68
CA LYS A 536 -14.06 15.12 -5.99
C LYS A 536 -14.62 15.88 -7.19
N THR A 537 -15.01 17.14 -7.02
CA THR A 537 -15.67 17.95 -8.08
C THR A 537 -14.82 18.06 -9.35
N ILE A 538 -13.49 18.20 -9.21
CA ILE A 538 -12.58 18.26 -10.36
C ILE A 538 -12.65 16.95 -11.17
N MET A 539 -12.62 15.78 -10.51
CA MET A 539 -12.71 14.48 -11.16
C MET A 539 -14.08 14.32 -11.87
N ARG A 540 -15.17 14.73 -11.21
CA ARG A 540 -16.50 14.70 -11.80
C ARG A 540 -16.57 15.53 -13.09
N SER A 541 -16.04 16.74 -13.06
CA SER A 541 -15.95 17.60 -14.24
C SER A 541 -15.04 16.99 -15.32
N ALA A 542 -13.88 16.46 -14.94
CA ALA A 542 -12.93 15.84 -15.87
C ALA A 542 -13.48 14.57 -16.55
N MET A 543 -14.34 13.82 -15.86
CA MET A 543 -14.96 12.59 -16.38
C MET A 543 -16.32 12.84 -17.07
N SER A 544 -16.75 14.08 -17.18
CA SER A 544 -17.94 14.43 -17.96
C SER A 544 -17.76 13.98 -19.41
N GLY A 545 -18.81 13.36 -19.96
CA GLY A 545 -18.78 12.74 -21.30
C GLY A 545 -18.16 11.34 -21.34
N LEU A 546 -17.43 10.90 -20.31
CA LEU A 546 -16.87 9.54 -20.20
C LEU A 546 -17.66 8.67 -19.22
N LEU A 547 -18.28 9.25 -18.22
CA LEU A 547 -19.08 8.57 -17.20
C LEU A 547 -20.55 9.00 -17.27
N PRO A 548 -21.49 8.13 -16.84
CA PRO A 548 -22.91 8.45 -16.77
C PRO A 548 -23.18 9.62 -15.82
N GLU A 549 -24.12 10.48 -16.18
CA GLU A 549 -24.54 11.62 -15.35
C GLU A 549 -25.07 11.18 -13.96
N SER A 550 -25.71 10.02 -13.88
CA SER A 550 -26.19 9.44 -12.64
C SER A 550 -25.02 9.23 -11.64
N LEU A 551 -23.89 8.70 -12.13
CA LEU A 551 -22.68 8.48 -11.32
C LEU A 551 -21.97 9.81 -11.02
N LEU A 552 -21.90 10.73 -11.98
CA LEU A 552 -21.28 12.05 -11.76
C LEU A 552 -22.03 12.89 -10.71
N ARG A 553 -23.32 12.67 -10.51
CA ARG A 553 -24.14 13.34 -9.47
C ARG A 553 -24.20 12.59 -8.16
N GLN A 554 -23.77 11.32 -8.13
CA GLN A 554 -23.80 10.48 -6.94
C GLN A 554 -22.83 11.00 -5.88
N ARG A 555 -23.28 11.14 -4.63
CA ARG A 555 -22.45 11.69 -3.54
C ARG A 555 -21.74 10.61 -2.73
N ARG A 556 -22.43 9.55 -2.37
CA ARG A 556 -21.88 8.42 -1.59
C ARG A 556 -22.50 7.12 -2.05
N LEU A 557 -21.71 6.04 -2.00
CA LEU A 557 -22.18 4.67 -2.18
C LEU A 557 -21.92 3.87 -0.90
N PRO A 558 -22.85 3.02 -0.48
CA PRO A 558 -22.57 2.06 0.56
C PRO A 558 -21.40 1.16 0.14
N HIS A 559 -20.45 0.97 1.03
CA HIS A 559 -19.35 0.04 0.79
C HIS A 559 -19.84 -1.40 1.00
N PRO A 560 -19.55 -2.36 0.08
CA PRO A 560 -19.99 -3.75 0.22
C PRO A 560 -19.26 -4.50 1.34
N GLY A 561 -18.23 -3.89 1.92
CA GLY A 561 -17.36 -4.45 2.94
C GLY A 561 -18.06 -5.17 4.08
N PRO A 562 -19.04 -4.58 4.77
CA PRO A 562 -19.69 -5.24 5.92
C PRO A 562 -20.30 -6.60 5.60
N ALA A 563 -20.94 -6.76 4.44
CA ALA A 563 -21.54 -8.04 4.03
C ALA A 563 -20.47 -9.11 3.75
N PHE A 564 -19.39 -8.72 3.06
CA PHE A 564 -18.26 -9.61 2.80
C PHE A 564 -17.53 -9.98 4.08
N HIS A 565 -17.31 -9.03 5.01
CA HIS A 565 -16.74 -9.31 6.33
C HIS A 565 -17.55 -10.31 7.11
N ALA A 566 -18.86 -10.11 7.22
CA ALA A 566 -19.73 -11.03 7.92
C ALA A 566 -19.64 -12.45 7.31
N ARG A 567 -19.60 -12.55 5.97
CA ARG A 567 -19.46 -13.82 5.27
C ARG A 567 -18.10 -14.49 5.50
N ILE A 568 -17.00 -13.72 5.44
CA ILE A 568 -15.65 -14.23 5.68
C ILE A 568 -15.54 -14.73 7.12
N LEU A 569 -16.01 -13.96 8.09
CA LEU A 569 -16.02 -14.37 9.50
C LEU A 569 -16.83 -15.65 9.70
N ALA A 570 -17.99 -15.79 9.05
CA ALA A 570 -18.82 -16.99 9.14
C ALA A 570 -18.13 -18.21 8.51
N CYS A 571 -17.51 -18.05 7.33
CA CYS A 571 -16.80 -19.15 6.66
C CYS A 571 -15.53 -19.61 7.38
N HIS A 572 -14.92 -18.72 8.19
CA HIS A 572 -13.64 -18.95 8.86
C HIS A 572 -13.76 -18.88 10.39
N ALA A 573 -14.94 -19.09 10.95
CA ALA A 573 -15.17 -19.01 12.39
C ALA A 573 -14.27 -19.97 13.18
N GLU A 574 -14.12 -21.21 12.70
CA GLU A 574 -13.22 -22.19 13.30
C GLU A 574 -11.76 -21.74 13.26
N TRP A 575 -11.30 -21.24 12.12
CA TRP A 575 -9.95 -20.69 11.95
C TRP A 575 -9.70 -19.49 12.89
N LEU A 576 -10.68 -18.59 13.04
CA LEU A 576 -10.62 -17.48 13.98
C LEU A 576 -10.48 -18.00 15.43
N ASN A 577 -11.32 -18.95 15.83
CA ASN A 577 -11.27 -19.55 17.16
C ASN A 577 -9.91 -20.23 17.41
N GLN A 578 -9.38 -21.00 16.47
CA GLN A 578 -8.06 -21.61 16.58
C GLN A 578 -6.96 -20.53 16.73
N GLY A 579 -7.03 -19.44 15.96
CA GLY A 579 -6.11 -18.30 16.06
C GLY A 579 -6.17 -17.63 17.43
N LEU A 580 -7.37 -17.46 17.99
CA LEU A 580 -7.53 -16.90 19.33
C LEU A 580 -7.02 -17.84 20.42
N GLN A 581 -7.23 -19.16 20.30
CA GLN A 581 -6.62 -20.15 21.19
C GLN A 581 -5.08 -20.14 21.12
N LYS A 582 -4.53 -20.05 19.92
CA LYS A 582 -3.07 -19.85 19.74
C LYS A 582 -2.57 -18.56 20.35
N ALA A 583 -3.35 -17.47 20.25
CA ALA A 583 -3.01 -16.20 20.83
C ALA A 583 -2.84 -16.28 22.37
N LEU A 584 -3.64 -17.10 23.04
CA LEU A 584 -3.50 -17.33 24.48
C LEU A 584 -2.16 -17.97 24.85
N GLN A 585 -1.55 -18.71 23.94
CA GLN A 585 -0.28 -19.42 24.16
C GLN A 585 0.93 -18.64 23.67
N SER A 586 0.83 -18.04 22.48
CA SER A 586 1.97 -17.43 21.79
C SER A 586 2.09 -15.91 21.95
N LEU A 587 1.00 -15.23 22.37
CA LEU A 587 0.99 -13.78 22.52
C LEU A 587 1.00 -13.32 23.99
N GLU A 588 1.26 -14.21 24.91
CA GLU A 588 1.50 -13.85 26.30
C GLU A 588 2.68 -12.88 26.40
N GLY A 589 2.51 -11.78 27.13
CA GLY A 589 3.49 -10.69 27.20
C GLY A 589 3.47 -9.69 26.05
N TYR A 590 2.69 -9.95 24.99
CA TYR A 590 2.44 -9.00 23.89
C TYR A 590 1.03 -8.40 23.97
N VAL A 591 0.03 -9.23 24.34
CA VAL A 591 -1.40 -8.88 24.40
C VAL A 591 -1.94 -9.16 25.79
N LYS A 592 -2.84 -8.29 26.29
CA LYS A 592 -3.59 -8.49 27.52
C LYS A 592 -4.70 -9.51 27.30
N LEU A 593 -4.48 -10.75 27.73
CA LEU A 593 -5.40 -11.87 27.50
C LEU A 593 -6.79 -11.66 28.09
N ASN A 594 -6.89 -11.00 29.26
CA ASN A 594 -8.16 -10.65 29.88
C ASN A 594 -9.01 -9.68 29.03
N ARG A 595 -8.36 -8.71 28.38
CA ARG A 595 -9.01 -7.78 27.45
C ARG A 595 -9.42 -8.46 26.15
N LEU A 596 -8.60 -9.40 25.66
CA LEU A 596 -8.94 -10.21 24.50
C LEU A 596 -10.22 -11.02 24.76
N ALA A 597 -10.32 -11.66 25.94
CA ALA A 597 -11.51 -12.41 26.34
C ALA A 597 -12.77 -11.51 26.51
N GLU A 598 -12.60 -10.28 26.99
CA GLU A 598 -13.68 -9.30 27.06
C GLU A 598 -14.18 -8.89 25.68
N LEU A 599 -13.27 -8.59 24.74
CA LEU A 599 -13.62 -8.27 23.36
C LEU A 599 -14.33 -9.42 22.66
N TYR A 600 -13.91 -10.66 22.90
CA TYR A 600 -14.59 -11.83 22.34
C TYR A 600 -16.03 -11.93 22.84
N ARG A 601 -16.26 -11.70 24.14
CA ARG A 601 -17.63 -11.67 24.70
C ARG A 601 -18.49 -10.57 24.07
N VAL A 602 -17.96 -9.36 23.95
CA VAL A 602 -18.65 -8.23 23.29
C VAL A 602 -18.97 -8.57 21.83
N PHE A 603 -18.02 -9.16 21.10
CA PHE A 603 -18.23 -9.54 19.71
C PHE A 603 -19.37 -10.57 19.56
N ILE A 604 -19.40 -11.60 20.41
CA ILE A 604 -20.45 -12.63 20.36
C ILE A 604 -21.82 -12.07 20.76
N SER A 605 -21.89 -11.20 21.81
CA SER A 605 -23.17 -10.68 22.33
C SER A 605 -23.74 -9.54 21.51
N GLU A 606 -22.90 -8.62 21.04
CA GLU A 606 -23.33 -7.35 20.43
C GLU A 606 -23.04 -7.25 18.95
N LYS A 607 -22.28 -8.23 18.39
CA LYS A 607 -21.84 -8.27 16.96
C LYS A 607 -21.19 -6.96 16.51
N GLN A 608 -20.48 -6.28 17.43
CA GLN A 608 -19.77 -5.03 17.11
C GLN A 608 -18.63 -5.30 16.10
N ALA A 609 -18.66 -4.63 14.96
CA ALA A 609 -17.68 -4.80 13.89
C ALA A 609 -16.25 -4.49 14.37
N ASP A 610 -16.05 -3.42 15.14
CA ASP A 610 -14.73 -3.01 15.65
C ASP A 610 -14.10 -4.07 16.57
N ALA A 611 -14.90 -4.73 17.40
CA ALA A 611 -14.42 -5.85 18.22
C ALA A 611 -14.00 -7.04 17.32
N GLY A 612 -14.76 -7.32 16.28
CA GLY A 612 -14.44 -8.35 15.30
C GLY A 612 -13.12 -8.10 14.57
N PHE A 613 -12.84 -6.86 14.18
CA PHE A 613 -11.57 -6.48 13.56
C PHE A 613 -10.37 -6.67 14.49
N ALA A 614 -10.49 -6.22 15.74
CA ALA A 614 -9.41 -6.38 16.72
C ALA A 614 -9.10 -7.86 17.00
N LEU A 615 -10.13 -8.70 17.17
CA LEU A 615 -9.99 -10.14 17.35
C LEU A 615 -9.33 -10.80 16.15
N TRP A 616 -9.73 -10.39 14.95
CA TRP A 616 -9.16 -10.88 13.71
C TRP A 616 -7.66 -10.56 13.60
N ASN A 617 -7.26 -9.33 13.86
CA ASN A 617 -5.86 -8.92 13.81
C ASN A 617 -5.01 -9.73 14.80
N VAL A 618 -5.53 -9.99 15.99
CA VAL A 618 -4.86 -10.84 16.99
C VAL A 618 -4.74 -12.29 16.50
N ALA A 619 -5.79 -12.86 15.91
CA ALA A 619 -5.77 -14.23 15.37
C ALA A 619 -4.79 -14.36 14.20
N VAL A 620 -4.78 -13.39 13.28
CA VAL A 620 -3.82 -13.34 12.16
C VAL A 620 -2.39 -13.27 12.69
N LEU A 621 -2.14 -12.42 13.69
CA LEU A 621 -0.83 -12.29 14.33
C LEU A 621 -0.37 -13.60 14.95
N ALA A 622 -1.24 -14.29 15.69
CA ALA A 622 -0.93 -15.57 16.33
C ALA A 622 -0.58 -16.65 15.31
N HIS A 623 -1.40 -16.82 14.27
CA HIS A 623 -1.12 -17.75 13.18
C HIS A 623 0.18 -17.42 12.43
N TRP A 624 0.42 -16.12 12.19
CA TRP A 624 1.63 -15.66 11.51
C TRP A 624 2.88 -15.94 12.35
N MET A 625 2.87 -15.62 13.65
CA MET A 625 4.01 -15.85 14.54
C MET A 625 4.35 -17.34 14.66
N GLU A 626 3.33 -18.20 14.81
CA GLU A 626 3.51 -19.65 14.81
C GLU A 626 4.15 -20.14 13.49
N THR A 627 3.58 -19.70 12.35
CA THR A 627 4.06 -20.07 11.01
C THR A 627 5.53 -19.65 10.79
N LYS A 628 5.96 -18.52 11.38
CA LYS A 628 7.32 -18.00 11.25
C LYS A 628 8.28 -18.49 12.36
N GLY A 629 7.79 -19.32 13.30
CA GLY A 629 8.59 -19.83 14.41
C GLY A 629 9.04 -18.72 15.38
N MET A 630 8.19 -17.70 15.56
CA MET A 630 8.50 -16.54 16.42
C MET A 630 7.82 -16.60 17.79
N GLY A 631 7.06 -17.66 18.09
CA GLY A 631 6.26 -17.80 19.32
C GLY A 631 7.03 -18.16 20.59
N ASP A 632 8.28 -18.61 20.49
CA ASP A 632 9.05 -19.04 21.67
C ASP A 632 9.87 -17.89 22.26
N ARG A 633 9.24 -17.08 23.11
CA ARG A 633 9.99 -16.43 24.18
C ARG A 633 10.38 -17.51 25.18
N ASN A 634 11.67 -17.75 25.40
CA ASN A 634 12.20 -18.53 26.52
C ASN A 634 11.93 -17.79 27.85
N TYR A 635 10.67 -17.69 28.25
CA TYR A 635 10.29 -17.40 29.63
C TYR A 635 10.04 -18.75 30.32
N GLY A 636 10.73 -18.96 31.44
CA GLY A 636 10.67 -20.19 32.22
C GLY A 636 9.23 -20.69 32.39
N ARG A 637 9.03 -21.98 32.17
CA ARG A 637 7.77 -22.71 32.34
C ARG A 637 7.08 -22.30 33.64
N ILE A 638 5.84 -21.84 33.51
CA ILE A 638 4.92 -21.80 34.62
C ILE A 638 3.86 -22.88 34.35
N ASP A 639 3.97 -23.97 35.10
CA ASP A 639 3.10 -25.15 35.01
C ASP A 639 1.68 -24.95 35.60
N GLU A 640 1.17 -23.72 35.73
CA GLU A 640 -0.12 -23.44 36.42
C GLU A 640 -1.27 -22.94 35.49
N ILE A 641 -1.14 -23.00 34.16
CA ILE A 641 -2.12 -22.39 33.25
C ILE A 641 -3.27 -23.34 32.87
N SER A 642 -3.18 -24.62 33.22
CA SER A 642 -4.17 -25.65 32.79
C SER A 642 -5.60 -25.42 33.32
N ALA A 643 -5.79 -24.78 34.45
CA ALA A 643 -7.12 -24.62 35.06
C ALA A 643 -7.90 -23.37 34.59
N ALA A 644 -7.23 -22.39 33.97
CA ALA A 644 -7.88 -21.16 33.49
C ALA A 644 -8.34 -21.27 32.02
N GLN A 645 -7.90 -22.28 31.27
CA GLN A 645 -8.12 -22.38 29.84
C GLN A 645 -9.49 -22.95 29.45
N GLU A 646 -10.13 -23.76 30.29
CA GLU A 646 -11.41 -24.43 29.97
C GLU A 646 -12.65 -23.51 29.98
N GLY A 647 -12.53 -22.26 30.43
CA GLY A 647 -13.67 -21.35 30.57
C GLY A 647 -13.63 -20.07 29.74
N VAL A 648 -12.55 -19.78 29.01
CA VAL A 648 -12.34 -18.46 28.38
C VAL A 648 -13.05 -18.32 27.04
N PHE A 649 -13.10 -19.38 26.26
CA PHE A 649 -13.80 -19.41 24.96
C PHE A 649 -14.74 -20.62 24.88
N PRO A 650 -16.07 -20.44 24.94
CA PRO A 650 -16.98 -21.55 24.70
C PRO A 650 -16.90 -22.02 23.26
N PRO A 651 -17.18 -23.32 22.97
CA PRO A 651 -17.33 -23.80 21.60
C PRO A 651 -18.38 -22.95 20.88
N GLY A 652 -18.12 -22.61 19.62
CA GLY A 652 -19.02 -21.82 18.79
C GLY A 652 -20.40 -22.47 18.72
N PRO A 653 -21.48 -21.71 18.50
CA PRO A 653 -22.79 -22.29 18.27
C PRO A 653 -22.77 -23.14 16.98
N ASP A 654 -23.33 -24.34 17.06
CA ASP A 654 -23.59 -25.25 15.93
C ASP A 654 -24.46 -24.63 14.84
#